data_3e045591f979ec4de91654e7c9a45c5f
#
_entry.id   3e045591f979ec4de91654e7c9a45c5f
#
_cell.length_a   1.000
_cell.length_b   1.000
_cell.length_c   1.000
_cell.angle_alpha   90.00
_cell.angle_beta   90.00
_cell.angle_gamma   90.00
#
_symmetry.space_group_name_H-M   'P 1'
#
loop_
_entity.id
_entity.type
_entity.pdbx_description
1 polymer ?
#
loop_
_entity_poly.entity_id
_entity_poly.type
_entity_poly.pdbx_seq_one_letter_code
_entity_poly.pdbx_strand_id
1 'polypeptide(L)'
;MIREFVSIVRTDPFWWGVAMGLAVLGARAEWPTARGDAGRSAAVAAGPEGALVAAWVVETGTPEPAWAAEARGSLWQKIDRPLVSRAADDLAPVPVVADGAVVFGTTSDEVRCVDRDTGRTRWRRFCGGPVRFAPAIAGGRVFVGSDDGRVQALDLRDGQVVWSVAPGPDEPWISGNGRLVSPHPIRTGLLVSEGIVHATAGLFPLEGTYLVALDASDGRLRWRRHLGNVSPQGYLVDAGADLIVPNGRAEPRLHRKSDGAFRRELSRSTGTLAVVSGTESFSGPGATGTLARGDLQAGAKVVSFPGRQLAVTPTTSLLLNEREVLALDRSAMRAAGGDPGGAVVWKRAVDGGTAVIVAGRRVYVGTAREVVAMRLDTGAVDQSLPVEAPVVALAADGAALVASLADGRIRAFRPAGAAAVAPAEARRVPPMSTGRLMLPEGVAEGLVRLSSGPGWGLSLRGPGAGADDARVRAALMEGSGLRWTFAVEASEAEAVRSELADRGWLGSRASVVVRRSGEPLPVADHLFNLVLAEGSDRAEALRLACPGPSGVVVIDGRATAADPDPTAGAWSHQYGTPGNTCATGQSLRGSPRLQWFGGHGPERMPDRHTRGHAPLAAGGLVVSVAEDGLIGTDARNGTVRWSIALPEAMRYAMPYDGGYLVLADDGSRLWAAVDGALWEVDGRSGSVVRRRPHPIPGRHWGWVARSGGKLLASSLFPEAPRTLKAYELVDLEYRSRRPMVCSKALLRPSESGDGADWTVPTEGAWVNATLCAEAGRVYGIEARGAKARADRTGRLTCADLLEDAAVVCLDAADGRRLWERPLRWPEAEDILGLAVSGGRLFLSGARSAGSQAAYHLRCWRASDGAESWAASGLNPVHDLYHGQQVKRPVVLPDLVSFESGVFAIDTGKPWRPPGDAGGWILKRPGHACGGMTGTGDGLLFRADNPTVFRFSDGSFTRLAPTRPGCWLNILPVEGGVVIPEASASCVCGYPIQASMGFAFGRRPAPALADLLPAR
;
A
#
# COMPACT_ATOMS: atom_id res chain seq x y z
N MET A 1 70.72 38.88 0.87
CA MET A 1 70.59 37.46 1.24
C MET A 1 69.18 37.15 1.78
N ILE A 2 68.14 37.72 1.26
CA ILE A 2 66.71 37.42 1.56
C ILE A 2 65.86 37.62 0.28
N ARG A 3 66.38 37.23 -0.89
CA ARG A 3 65.57 37.32 -2.15
C ARG A 3 65.72 36.08 -3.08
N GLU A 4 66.26 34.99 -2.59
CA GLU A 4 66.43 33.79 -3.42
C GLU A 4 65.84 32.51 -2.84
N PHE A 5 64.83 32.58 -1.97
CA PHE A 5 64.13 31.39 -1.42
C PHE A 5 62.62 31.39 -1.65
N VAL A 6 62.13 32.11 -2.65
CA VAL A 6 60.66 32.10 -3.01
C VAL A 6 60.46 31.66 -4.45
N SER A 7 61.20 30.68 -4.92
CA SER A 7 61.07 30.19 -6.28
C SER A 7 61.18 28.66 -6.42
N ILE A 8 60.78 27.87 -5.43
CA ILE A 8 60.56 26.40 -5.63
C ILE A 8 59.49 25.93 -4.67
N VAL A 9 58.23 26.29 -4.88
CA VAL A 9 57.04 25.48 -4.57
C VAL A 9 55.95 25.90 -5.56
N ARG A 10 56.15 25.63 -6.82
CA ARG A 10 55.04 25.30 -7.71
C ARG A 10 54.66 23.87 -7.43
N THR A 11 53.73 23.65 -6.51
CA THR A 11 53.14 22.34 -6.25
C THR A 11 52.39 21.92 -7.49
N ASP A 12 52.89 20.90 -8.14
CA ASP A 12 52.24 20.19 -9.23
C ASP A 12 50.83 19.70 -8.76
N PRO A 13 49.71 20.05 -9.44
CA PRO A 13 48.39 19.62 -9.05
C PRO A 13 48.23 18.09 -8.92
N PHE A 14 49.15 17.33 -9.51
CA PHE A 14 49.20 15.90 -9.38
C PHE A 14 49.50 15.39 -7.96
N TRP A 15 50.31 16.10 -7.18
CA TRP A 15 50.63 15.72 -5.80
C TRP A 15 49.52 16.04 -4.80
N TRP A 16 48.72 17.07 -5.06
CA TRP A 16 47.53 17.35 -4.24
C TRP A 16 46.42 16.34 -4.48
N GLY A 17 46.25 15.86 -5.69
CA GLY A 17 45.31 14.75 -5.98
C GLY A 17 45.72 13.43 -5.33
N VAL A 18 47.01 13.12 -5.26
CA VAL A 18 47.53 11.93 -4.61
C VAL A 18 47.49 12.06 -3.08
N ALA A 19 47.77 13.23 -2.53
CA ALA A 19 47.66 13.47 -1.08
C ALA A 19 46.22 13.48 -0.58
N MET A 20 45.25 14.07 -1.35
CA MET A 20 43.83 13.94 -1.04
C MET A 20 43.31 12.48 -1.27
N GLY A 21 43.78 11.81 -2.30
CA GLY A 21 43.44 10.40 -2.54
C GLY A 21 43.97 9.46 -1.45
N LEU A 22 45.20 9.73 -0.90
CA LEU A 22 45.75 8.97 0.21
C LEU A 22 45.12 9.34 1.56
N ALA A 23 44.70 10.59 1.77
CA ALA A 23 43.98 10.98 2.98
C ALA A 23 42.54 10.43 3.06
N VAL A 24 41.89 10.13 1.90
CA VAL A 24 40.58 9.48 1.84
C VAL A 24 40.70 7.95 1.95
N LEU A 25 41.87 7.35 1.68
CA LEU A 25 42.14 5.91 1.81
C LEU A 25 42.69 5.52 3.20
N GLY A 26 42.97 6.49 4.06
CA GLY A 26 43.46 6.24 5.42
C GLY A 26 42.30 6.32 6.42
N ALA A 27 41.72 5.16 6.78
CA ALA A 27 40.90 4.89 7.95
C ALA A 27 39.37 5.01 7.79
N ARG A 28 38.73 3.99 7.26
CA ARG A 28 37.40 3.62 7.73
C ARG A 28 37.39 2.13 8.10
N ALA A 29 37.76 1.88 9.37
CA ALA A 29 37.53 0.59 10.02
C ALA A 29 36.14 0.48 10.63
N GLU A 30 35.26 1.45 10.39
CA GLU A 30 33.97 1.61 11.04
C GLU A 30 32.82 1.58 10.04
N TRP A 31 31.60 1.30 10.53
CA TRP A 31 30.35 1.24 9.79
C TRP A 31 29.37 2.30 10.30
N PRO A 32 29.68 3.60 10.16
CA PRO A 32 28.95 4.69 10.84
C PRO A 32 27.58 5.01 10.24
N THR A 33 27.24 4.45 9.10
CA THR A 33 25.97 4.64 8.41
C THR A 33 25.56 3.38 7.66
N ALA A 34 24.34 3.32 7.18
CA ALA A 34 23.86 2.21 6.37
C ALA A 34 24.84 1.88 5.24
N ARG A 35 25.18 0.59 5.11
CA ARG A 35 26.07 0.08 4.08
C ARG A 35 27.49 0.69 4.10
N GLY A 36 27.93 1.14 5.27
CA GLY A 36 29.29 1.52 5.60
C GLY A 36 29.69 2.95 5.30
N ASP A 37 29.25 3.55 4.20
CA ASP A 37 29.65 4.88 3.78
C ASP A 37 28.50 5.68 3.13
N ALA A 38 28.76 6.95 2.78
CA ALA A 38 27.79 7.85 2.17
C ALA A 38 27.39 7.43 0.74
N GLY A 39 28.27 6.71 0.02
CA GLY A 39 27.99 6.11 -1.29
C GLY A 39 27.23 4.79 -1.22
N ARG A 40 27.02 4.25 0.00
CA ARG A 40 26.35 2.98 0.25
C ARG A 40 27.04 1.78 -0.37
N SER A 41 28.38 1.79 -0.38
CA SER A 41 29.21 0.77 -1.05
C SER A 41 29.10 -0.63 -0.44
N ALA A 42 28.65 -0.77 0.80
CA ALA A 42 28.66 -1.99 1.60
C ALA A 42 30.06 -2.60 1.77
N ALA A 43 31.09 -1.75 1.85
CA ALA A 43 32.47 -2.15 1.97
C ALA A 43 33.23 -1.23 2.95
N VAL A 44 34.05 -1.84 3.80
CA VAL A 44 35.00 -1.16 4.71
C VAL A 44 36.38 -1.74 4.58
N ALA A 45 37.41 -0.89 4.80
CA ALA A 45 38.81 -1.25 4.57
C ALA A 45 39.32 -2.30 5.56
N ALA A 46 38.80 -2.36 6.76
CA ALA A 46 39.17 -3.34 7.78
C ALA A 46 37.95 -4.16 8.23
N GLY A 47 38.18 -5.39 8.62
CA GLY A 47 37.21 -6.31 9.18
C GLY A 47 37.80 -7.18 10.28
N PRO A 48 36.96 -7.89 11.04
CA PRO A 48 37.45 -8.74 12.11
C PRO A 48 38.33 -9.87 11.53
N GLU A 49 39.53 -10.04 12.12
CA GLU A 49 40.50 -11.03 11.69
C GLU A 49 40.34 -12.36 12.43
N GLY A 50 40.87 -13.45 11.84
CA GLY A 50 40.85 -14.79 12.43
C GLY A 50 39.46 -15.47 12.35
N ALA A 51 39.31 -16.57 13.09
CA ALA A 51 38.06 -17.29 13.24
C ALA A 51 37.08 -16.49 14.13
N LEU A 52 35.83 -16.38 13.74
CA LEU A 52 34.79 -15.66 14.48
C LEU A 52 33.96 -16.63 15.32
N VAL A 53 33.55 -16.18 16.48
CA VAL A 53 32.64 -16.90 17.39
C VAL A 53 31.50 -15.97 17.80
N ALA A 54 30.34 -16.55 18.11
CA ALA A 54 29.21 -15.80 18.64
C ALA A 54 29.60 -15.15 19.98
N ALA A 55 29.37 -13.84 20.08
CA ALA A 55 29.74 -13.04 21.24
C ALA A 55 28.54 -12.69 22.11
N TRP A 56 27.53 -12.07 21.54
CA TRP A 56 26.33 -11.66 22.25
C TRP A 56 25.12 -11.60 21.32
N VAL A 57 23.92 -11.55 21.90
CA VAL A 57 22.66 -11.31 21.21
C VAL A 57 21.83 -10.29 22.00
N VAL A 58 21.13 -9.41 21.26
CA VAL A 58 20.18 -8.42 21.81
C VAL A 58 18.84 -8.63 21.13
N GLU A 59 17.77 -8.69 21.89
CA GLU A 59 16.40 -8.81 21.40
C GLU A 59 15.73 -7.43 21.34
N THR A 60 15.01 -7.16 20.24
CA THR A 60 14.31 -5.87 20.03
C THR A 60 12.81 -6.04 19.84
N GLY A 61 12.30 -7.28 19.90
CA GLY A 61 10.95 -7.63 19.46
C GLY A 61 10.87 -7.84 17.95
N THR A 62 9.82 -8.53 17.51
CA THR A 62 9.60 -8.80 16.08
C THR A 62 9.32 -7.50 15.33
N PRO A 63 10.08 -7.17 14.27
CA PRO A 63 9.85 -5.97 13.49
C PRO A 63 8.51 -5.98 12.78
N GLU A 64 7.82 -4.85 12.76
CA GLU A 64 6.59 -4.66 11.97
C GLU A 64 6.93 -3.91 10.68
N PRO A 65 6.82 -4.56 9.49
CA PRO A 65 7.12 -3.92 8.21
C PRO A 65 6.12 -2.80 7.92
N ALA A 66 6.59 -1.77 7.23
CA ALA A 66 5.73 -0.67 6.80
C ALA A 66 4.80 -1.05 5.66
N TRP A 67 5.15 -2.08 4.91
CA TRP A 67 4.42 -2.57 3.73
C TRP A 67 4.13 -4.05 3.84
N ALA A 68 3.01 -4.45 3.25
CA ALA A 68 2.68 -5.86 3.12
C ALA A 68 3.60 -6.56 2.10
N ALA A 69 3.63 -7.90 2.17
CA ALA A 69 4.41 -8.73 1.26
C ALA A 69 4.01 -8.54 -0.21
N GLU A 70 4.97 -8.73 -1.11
CA GLU A 70 4.78 -8.65 -2.56
C GLU A 70 3.88 -9.80 -3.07
N ALA A 71 3.33 -9.64 -4.27
CA ALA A 71 2.51 -10.64 -4.92
C ALA A 71 3.28 -11.94 -5.18
N ARG A 72 2.58 -13.07 -5.10
CA ARG A 72 3.14 -14.43 -5.26
C ARG A 72 3.64 -14.74 -6.68
N GLY A 73 3.28 -13.93 -7.65
CA GLY A 73 3.70 -14.10 -9.02
C GLY A 73 3.12 -13.05 -9.96
N SER A 74 3.28 -13.26 -11.27
CA SER A 74 2.63 -12.45 -12.30
C SER A 74 2.24 -13.33 -13.48
N LEU A 75 0.95 -13.57 -13.64
CA LEU A 75 0.40 -14.37 -14.75
C LEU A 75 0.69 -13.74 -16.10
N TRP A 76 0.54 -12.43 -16.21
CA TRP A 76 0.82 -11.68 -17.44
C TRP A 76 2.27 -11.82 -17.91
N GLN A 77 3.21 -11.75 -16.95
CA GLN A 77 4.63 -11.86 -17.26
C GLN A 77 5.17 -13.29 -17.15
N LYS A 78 4.30 -14.27 -16.91
CA LYS A 78 4.67 -15.68 -16.75
C LYS A 78 5.72 -15.90 -15.65
N ILE A 79 5.58 -15.16 -14.53
CA ILE A 79 6.43 -15.29 -13.35
C ILE A 79 5.66 -16.12 -12.32
N ASP A 80 6.10 -17.36 -12.12
CA ASP A 80 5.53 -18.29 -11.14
C ASP A 80 6.46 -18.41 -9.91
N ARG A 81 6.70 -17.29 -9.26
CA ARG A 81 7.44 -17.16 -8.00
C ARG A 81 7.14 -15.80 -7.38
N PRO A 82 7.33 -15.65 -6.06
CA PRO A 82 7.16 -14.35 -5.41
C PRO A 82 7.98 -13.26 -6.10
N LEU A 83 7.38 -12.10 -6.31
CA LEU A 83 8.07 -10.93 -6.82
C LEU A 83 9.07 -10.44 -5.76
N VAL A 84 10.16 -9.84 -6.23
CA VAL A 84 11.17 -9.27 -5.31
C VAL A 84 10.62 -7.99 -4.71
N SER A 85 10.66 -7.87 -3.38
CA SER A 85 10.31 -6.63 -2.72
C SER A 85 11.26 -5.52 -3.15
N ARG A 86 10.69 -4.41 -3.59
CA ARG A 86 11.44 -3.22 -4.01
C ARG A 86 11.53 -2.17 -2.90
N ALA A 87 10.88 -2.41 -1.76
CA ALA A 87 10.83 -1.52 -0.60
C ALA A 87 11.29 -2.22 0.69
N ALA A 88 12.20 -3.19 0.58
CA ALA A 88 12.65 -4.04 1.69
C ALA A 88 13.58 -3.34 2.69
N ASP A 89 14.07 -2.14 2.39
CA ASP A 89 15.04 -1.43 3.25
C ASP A 89 14.40 -0.83 4.53
N ASP A 90 13.10 -0.93 4.69
CA ASP A 90 12.38 -0.48 5.88
C ASP A 90 12.25 -1.57 6.97
N LEU A 91 12.93 -2.69 6.82
CA LEU A 91 13.01 -3.78 7.80
C LEU A 91 14.04 -3.43 8.88
N ALA A 92 13.62 -2.70 9.92
CA ALA A 92 14.43 -2.50 11.12
C ALA A 92 14.51 -3.81 11.92
N PRO A 93 15.55 -3.97 12.78
CA PRO A 93 16.66 -3.05 13.03
C PRO A 93 17.77 -3.15 11.97
N VAL A 94 18.36 -2.01 11.58
CA VAL A 94 19.58 -1.98 10.74
C VAL A 94 20.71 -1.34 11.55
N PRO A 95 21.73 -2.10 11.97
CA PRO A 95 22.78 -1.61 12.86
C PRO A 95 23.83 -0.77 12.14
N VAL A 96 24.39 0.20 12.86
CA VAL A 96 25.61 0.90 12.52
C VAL A 96 26.63 0.72 13.66
N VAL A 97 27.92 0.75 13.33
CA VAL A 97 29.00 0.47 14.26
C VAL A 97 30.08 1.55 14.18
N ALA A 98 30.28 2.29 15.25
CA ALA A 98 31.35 3.29 15.36
C ALA A 98 31.65 3.56 16.85
N ASP A 99 32.89 4.00 17.15
CA ASP A 99 33.35 4.40 18.50
C ASP A 99 33.05 3.34 19.58
N GLY A 100 33.17 2.05 19.22
CA GLY A 100 32.89 0.94 20.12
C GLY A 100 31.40 0.81 20.51
N ALA A 101 30.51 1.43 19.77
CA ALA A 101 29.06 1.34 19.93
C ALA A 101 28.41 0.64 18.74
N VAL A 102 27.30 -0.08 18.99
CA VAL A 102 26.36 -0.54 17.98
C VAL A 102 25.05 0.21 18.21
N VAL A 103 24.60 0.97 17.20
CA VAL A 103 23.38 1.77 17.30
C VAL A 103 22.39 1.34 16.24
N PHE A 104 21.12 1.22 16.61
CA PHE A 104 20.04 0.82 15.71
C PHE A 104 18.70 1.43 16.12
N GLY A 105 17.81 1.59 15.15
CA GLY A 105 16.40 1.93 15.35
C GLY A 105 15.55 0.68 15.40
N THR A 106 14.35 0.80 15.99
CA THR A 106 13.35 -0.28 16.04
C THR A 106 11.99 0.18 15.55
N THR A 107 11.16 -0.76 15.18
CA THR A 107 9.73 -0.49 14.89
C THR A 107 8.89 -0.24 16.16
N SER A 108 9.48 -0.44 17.33
CA SER A 108 8.90 -0.12 18.63
C SER A 108 9.25 1.30 19.10
N ASP A 109 9.41 2.24 18.16
CA ASP A 109 9.65 3.68 18.41
C ASP A 109 10.94 3.98 19.20
N GLU A 110 11.94 3.08 19.17
CA GLU A 110 13.13 3.16 20.02
C GLU A 110 14.41 3.28 19.18
N VAL A 111 15.33 4.10 19.63
CA VAL A 111 16.75 4.06 19.25
C VAL A 111 17.52 3.46 20.41
N ARG A 112 18.33 2.44 20.15
CA ARG A 112 19.13 1.78 21.15
C ARG A 112 20.60 1.82 20.79
N CYS A 113 21.43 2.12 21.77
CA CYS A 113 22.88 2.02 21.70
C CYS A 113 23.35 0.92 22.64
N VAL A 114 24.12 -0.01 22.13
CA VAL A 114 24.74 -1.07 22.90
C VAL A 114 26.25 -1.01 22.74
N ASP A 115 26.95 -1.48 23.75
CA ASP A 115 28.38 -1.62 23.71
C ASP A 115 28.75 -2.74 22.72
N ARG A 116 29.62 -2.44 21.74
CA ARG A 116 30.02 -3.35 20.66
C ARG A 116 30.62 -4.67 21.18
N ASP A 117 31.38 -4.61 22.25
CA ASP A 117 32.13 -5.76 22.75
C ASP A 117 31.29 -6.66 23.65
N THR A 118 30.32 -6.09 24.37
CA THR A 118 29.54 -6.79 25.40
C THR A 118 28.07 -6.97 25.09
N GLY A 119 27.49 -6.20 24.13
CA GLY A 119 26.06 -6.16 23.87
C GLY A 119 25.25 -5.48 24.97
N ARG A 120 25.89 -4.96 26.04
CA ARG A 120 25.18 -4.26 27.12
C ARG A 120 24.62 -2.93 26.60
N THR A 121 23.35 -2.64 26.93
CA THR A 121 22.73 -1.37 26.59
C THR A 121 23.47 -0.23 27.32
N ARG A 122 24.03 0.73 26.53
CA ARG A 122 24.55 1.99 27.04
C ARG A 122 23.43 2.95 27.34
N TRP A 123 22.51 3.09 26.38
CA TRP A 123 21.30 3.92 26.51
C TRP A 123 20.21 3.47 25.52
N ARG A 124 18.99 3.89 25.79
CA ARG A 124 17.84 3.81 24.87
C ARG A 124 17.06 5.12 24.88
N ARG A 125 16.49 5.46 23.75
CA ARG A 125 15.70 6.67 23.56
C ARG A 125 14.45 6.37 22.76
N PHE A 126 13.30 6.94 23.17
CA PHE A 126 12.05 6.79 22.45
C PHE A 126 11.81 7.97 21.53
N CYS A 127 11.38 7.68 20.27
CA CYS A 127 10.82 8.61 19.32
C CYS A 127 9.28 8.61 19.42
N GLY A 128 8.62 9.47 18.64
CA GLY A 128 7.16 9.49 18.57
C GLY A 128 6.57 8.40 17.65
N GLY A 129 7.41 7.74 16.85
CA GLY A 129 7.03 6.68 15.92
C GLY A 129 8.20 5.80 15.52
N PRO A 130 7.98 4.77 14.69
CA PRO A 130 9.00 3.82 14.24
C PRO A 130 10.25 4.48 13.68
N VAL A 131 11.42 3.94 14.05
CA VAL A 131 12.73 4.26 13.47
C VAL A 131 13.13 3.14 12.53
N ARG A 132 12.77 3.26 11.26
CA ARG A 132 12.85 2.14 10.28
C ARG A 132 14.19 2.04 9.58
N PHE A 133 14.89 3.14 9.44
CA PHE A 133 16.16 3.21 8.72
C PHE A 133 17.33 3.28 9.70
N ALA A 134 18.49 2.79 9.25
CA ALA A 134 19.70 2.85 10.04
C ALA A 134 20.00 4.29 10.49
N PRO A 135 20.42 4.49 11.74
CA PRO A 135 21.02 5.74 12.18
C PRO A 135 22.26 6.11 11.35
N ALA A 136 22.69 7.37 11.44
CA ALA A 136 23.99 7.79 10.97
C ALA A 136 24.80 8.38 12.14
N ILE A 137 26.06 7.96 12.30
CA ILE A 137 26.96 8.44 13.33
C ILE A 137 27.99 9.37 12.70
N ALA A 138 28.08 10.60 13.21
CA ALA A 138 29.09 11.56 12.77
C ALA A 138 29.38 12.57 13.89
N GLY A 139 30.66 12.90 14.13
CA GLY A 139 31.08 13.92 15.10
C GLY A 139 30.58 13.67 16.52
N GLY A 140 30.56 12.42 16.99
CA GLY A 140 30.09 12.03 18.32
C GLY A 140 28.57 12.12 18.49
N ARG A 141 27.79 12.21 17.41
CA ARG A 141 26.34 12.28 17.39
C ARG A 141 25.73 11.15 16.59
N VAL A 142 24.50 10.78 16.98
CA VAL A 142 23.64 9.83 16.28
C VAL A 142 22.48 10.60 15.65
N PHE A 143 22.35 10.55 14.34
CA PHE A 143 21.26 11.16 13.60
C PHE A 143 20.23 10.10 13.21
N VAL A 144 18.96 10.37 13.52
CA VAL A 144 17.85 9.46 13.25
C VAL A 144 16.66 10.19 12.66
N GLY A 145 15.93 9.49 11.81
CA GLY A 145 14.62 9.90 11.32
C GLY A 145 13.55 8.90 11.74
N SER A 146 12.37 9.35 12.07
CA SER A 146 11.27 8.49 12.53
C SER A 146 9.94 8.80 11.83
N ASP A 147 8.99 7.86 11.94
CA ASP A 147 7.66 8.00 11.32
C ASP A 147 6.80 9.09 11.98
N ASP A 148 7.23 9.68 13.09
CA ASP A 148 6.62 10.88 13.67
C ASP A 148 6.92 12.18 12.90
N GLY A 149 7.70 12.08 11.81
CA GLY A 149 8.08 13.19 10.95
C GLY A 149 9.26 14.02 11.48
N ARG A 150 10.00 13.52 12.47
CA ARG A 150 11.12 14.24 13.08
C ARG A 150 12.47 13.68 12.66
N VAL A 151 13.43 14.58 12.50
CA VAL A 151 14.86 14.27 12.47
C VAL A 151 15.46 14.71 13.81
N GLN A 152 16.22 13.81 14.43
CA GLN A 152 16.85 14.07 15.74
C GLN A 152 18.36 13.84 15.68
N ALA A 153 19.11 14.63 16.43
CA ALA A 153 20.50 14.37 16.77
C ALA A 153 20.58 14.03 18.26
N LEU A 154 21.18 12.89 18.56
CA LEU A 154 21.42 12.42 19.91
C LEU A 154 22.91 12.41 20.20
N ASP A 155 23.32 12.66 21.43
CA ASP A 155 24.72 12.44 21.85
C ASP A 155 25.01 10.93 21.86
N LEU A 156 26.12 10.51 21.25
CA LEU A 156 26.49 9.10 21.13
C LEU A 156 26.77 8.43 22.50
N ARG A 157 27.20 9.22 23.50
CA ARG A 157 27.65 8.70 24.80
C ARG A 157 26.47 8.32 25.70
N ASP A 158 25.43 9.17 25.73
CA ASP A 158 24.34 9.06 26.71
C ASP A 158 22.92 9.10 26.09
N GLY A 159 22.81 9.31 24.77
CA GLY A 159 21.53 9.34 24.08
C GLY A 159 20.69 10.62 24.32
N GLN A 160 21.26 11.65 24.95
CA GLN A 160 20.55 12.92 25.15
C GLN A 160 20.24 13.59 23.82
N VAL A 161 19.04 14.15 23.70
CA VAL A 161 18.63 14.89 22.50
C VAL A 161 19.38 16.21 22.43
N VAL A 162 20.24 16.37 21.42
CA VAL A 162 20.94 17.62 21.12
C VAL A 162 20.01 18.60 20.43
N TRP A 163 19.29 18.10 19.42
CA TRP A 163 18.21 18.84 18.74
C TRP A 163 17.20 17.88 18.10
N SER A 164 15.99 18.37 17.88
CA SER A 164 14.89 17.61 17.25
C SER A 164 14.04 18.54 16.40
N VAL A 165 13.91 18.27 15.11
CA VAL A 165 13.25 19.13 14.11
C VAL A 165 12.23 18.33 13.32
N ALA A 166 11.04 18.89 13.09
CA ALA A 166 10.06 18.39 12.13
C ALA A 166 10.20 19.22 10.85
N PRO A 167 10.86 18.73 9.80
CA PRO A 167 11.12 19.52 8.60
C PRO A 167 9.92 19.63 7.64
N GLY A 168 8.89 18.80 7.82
CA GLY A 168 7.62 18.87 7.11
C GLY A 168 6.60 19.80 7.78
N PRO A 169 5.43 20.03 7.14
CA PRO A 169 4.29 20.69 7.77
C PRO A 169 3.81 19.95 9.03
N ASP A 170 3.27 20.70 9.99
CA ASP A 170 2.64 20.14 11.19
C ASP A 170 1.18 19.83 10.88
N GLU A 171 0.88 18.55 10.64
CA GLU A 171 -0.45 18.08 10.29
C GLU A 171 -0.85 16.90 11.19
N PRO A 172 -2.19 16.67 11.35
CA PRO A 172 -2.69 15.56 12.18
C PRO A 172 -2.15 14.20 11.69
N TRP A 173 -1.78 13.35 12.65
CA TRP A 173 -1.29 12.00 12.38
C TRP A 173 -2.39 11.10 11.84
N ILE A 174 -2.00 10.17 11.00
CA ILE A 174 -2.86 9.23 10.27
C ILE A 174 -2.55 7.77 10.64
N SER A 175 -3.40 6.85 10.21
CA SER A 175 -3.11 5.41 10.31
C SER A 175 -2.21 4.97 9.15
N GLY A 176 -1.01 4.48 9.47
CA GLY A 176 -0.04 3.95 8.52
C GLY A 176 0.29 2.48 8.79
N ASN A 177 -0.34 1.57 8.07
CA ASN A 177 -0.18 0.11 8.21
C ASN A 177 -0.27 -0.36 9.67
N GLY A 178 -1.32 0.06 10.38
CA GLY A 178 -1.56 -0.32 11.76
C GLY A 178 -0.78 0.50 12.80
N ARG A 179 -0.14 1.60 12.42
CA ARG A 179 0.58 2.52 13.30
C ARG A 179 0.07 3.95 13.15
N LEU A 180 0.10 4.74 14.21
CA LEU A 180 -0.01 6.19 14.07
C LEU A 180 1.30 6.76 13.53
N VAL A 181 1.20 7.51 12.44
CA VAL A 181 2.36 8.12 11.78
C VAL A 181 2.04 9.55 11.34
N SER A 182 3.06 10.39 11.25
CA SER A 182 2.93 11.69 10.61
C SER A 182 2.58 11.55 9.12
N PRO A 183 1.78 12.44 8.51
CA PRO A 183 1.67 12.52 7.05
C PRO A 183 3.00 12.82 6.36
N HIS A 184 3.96 13.38 7.12
CA HIS A 184 5.31 13.70 6.66
C HIS A 184 6.40 12.86 7.36
N PRO A 185 6.31 11.49 7.33
CA PRO A 185 7.27 10.65 8.00
C PRO A 185 8.65 10.76 7.34
N ILE A 186 9.71 10.47 8.11
CA ILE A 186 11.07 10.39 7.57
C ILE A 186 11.29 8.97 7.06
N ARG A 187 11.02 8.76 5.76
CA ARG A 187 11.08 7.44 5.12
C ARG A 187 12.31 7.24 4.24
N THR A 188 13.36 8.02 4.50
CA THR A 188 14.70 7.78 3.95
C THR A 188 15.72 7.69 5.06
N GLY A 189 16.71 6.80 4.87
CA GLY A 189 17.93 6.84 5.67
C GLY A 189 18.68 8.15 5.40
N LEU A 190 19.14 8.77 6.48
CA LEU A 190 19.77 10.09 6.42
C LEU A 190 21.13 10.03 5.72
N LEU A 191 21.47 11.11 5.02
CA LEU A 191 22.81 11.34 4.49
C LEU A 191 23.46 12.47 5.29
N VAL A 192 24.51 12.15 6.04
CA VAL A 192 25.33 13.13 6.78
C VAL A 192 26.64 13.32 6.04
N SER A 193 26.87 14.53 5.56
CA SER A 193 28.03 14.90 4.76
C SER A 193 28.38 16.35 4.96
N GLU A 194 29.67 16.66 5.18
CA GLU A 194 30.18 18.05 5.28
C GLU A 194 29.44 18.92 6.32
N GLY A 195 29.07 18.34 7.47
CA GLY A 195 28.34 19.05 8.53
C GLY A 195 26.86 19.34 8.21
N ILE A 196 26.31 18.71 7.17
CA ILE A 196 24.91 18.84 6.74
C ILE A 196 24.22 17.47 6.84
N VAL A 197 23.01 17.47 7.37
CA VAL A 197 22.11 16.31 7.38
C VAL A 197 21.07 16.51 6.28
N HIS A 198 21.09 15.65 5.26
CA HIS A 198 20.04 15.59 4.27
C HIS A 198 19.01 14.53 4.66
N ALA A 199 17.74 14.88 4.54
CA ALA A 199 16.61 14.02 4.86
C ALA A 199 15.47 14.28 3.86
N THR A 200 14.48 13.38 3.84
CA THR A 200 13.19 13.67 3.21
C THR A 200 12.09 13.68 4.27
N ALA A 201 11.10 14.54 4.10
CA ALA A 201 9.89 14.56 4.90
C ALA A 201 8.68 14.36 4.00
N GLY A 202 7.82 13.40 4.35
CA GLY A 202 6.65 13.03 3.56
C GLY A 202 6.87 11.80 2.69
N LEU A 203 5.77 11.09 2.48
CA LEU A 203 5.70 9.85 1.71
C LEU A 203 4.71 9.96 0.55
N PHE A 204 3.66 10.73 0.73
CA PHE A 204 2.57 10.89 -0.24
C PHE A 204 2.60 12.29 -0.86
N PRO A 205 2.79 12.40 -2.19
CA PRO A 205 2.79 13.68 -2.87
C PRO A 205 1.54 14.55 -2.66
N LEU A 206 0.39 13.93 -2.43
CA LEU A 206 -0.84 14.65 -2.09
C LEU A 206 -0.70 15.48 -0.81
N GLU A 207 0.01 14.94 0.19
CA GLU A 207 0.28 15.63 1.46
C GLU A 207 1.50 16.57 1.36
N GLY A 208 2.31 16.41 0.33
CA GLY A 208 3.59 17.08 0.12
C GLY A 208 4.77 16.22 0.54
N THR A 209 5.78 16.20 -0.31
CA THR A 209 7.05 15.51 -0.05
C THR A 209 8.19 16.49 -0.26
N TYR A 210 9.15 16.48 0.67
CA TYR A 210 10.21 17.48 0.74
C TYR A 210 11.57 16.83 0.88
N LEU A 211 12.56 17.35 0.16
CA LEU A 211 13.96 17.11 0.42
C LEU A 211 14.49 18.30 1.23
N VAL A 212 15.21 18.04 2.30
CA VAL A 212 15.71 19.06 3.22
C VAL A 212 17.18 18.91 3.52
N ALA A 213 17.84 20.03 3.83
CA ALA A 213 19.17 20.07 4.39
C ALA A 213 19.14 20.79 5.75
N LEU A 214 19.66 20.14 6.78
CA LEU A 214 19.75 20.64 8.15
C LEU A 214 21.20 20.79 8.55
N ASP A 215 21.51 21.80 9.33
CA ASP A 215 22.82 21.91 9.95
C ASP A 215 23.01 20.79 10.99
N ALA A 216 24.08 20.01 10.87
CA ALA A 216 24.32 18.91 11.78
C ALA A 216 24.57 19.36 13.23
N SER A 217 25.00 20.60 13.44
CA SER A 217 25.34 21.12 14.77
C SER A 217 24.13 21.50 15.61
N ASP A 218 23.09 22.09 15.01
CA ASP A 218 21.96 22.67 15.73
C ASP A 218 20.57 22.33 15.14
N GLY A 219 20.53 21.60 14.03
CA GLY A 219 19.29 21.21 13.34
C GLY A 219 18.64 22.34 12.54
N ARG A 220 19.30 23.50 12.39
CA ARG A 220 18.75 24.63 11.65
C ARG A 220 18.55 24.26 10.19
N LEU A 221 17.34 24.54 9.65
CA LEU A 221 17.00 24.31 8.24
C LEU A 221 17.82 25.25 7.35
N ARG A 222 18.65 24.66 6.47
CA ARG A 222 19.43 25.36 5.44
C ARG A 222 18.58 25.65 4.21
N TRP A 223 17.89 24.63 3.72
CA TRP A 223 16.94 24.72 2.63
C TRP A 223 15.93 23.57 2.66
N ARG A 224 14.76 23.80 2.07
CA ARG A 224 13.70 22.83 1.84
C ARG A 224 13.23 22.89 0.40
N ARG A 225 13.12 21.74 -0.28
CA ARG A 225 12.68 21.64 -1.67
C ARG A 225 11.51 20.69 -1.77
N HIS A 226 10.39 21.15 -2.35
CA HIS A 226 9.27 20.28 -2.69
C HIS A 226 9.65 19.35 -3.84
N LEU A 227 9.39 18.04 -3.68
CA LEU A 227 9.80 16.99 -4.62
C LEU A 227 8.78 16.70 -5.74
N GLY A 228 7.60 17.31 -5.68
CA GLY A 228 6.52 17.04 -6.64
C GLY A 228 5.97 15.61 -6.50
N ASN A 229 5.83 14.90 -7.61
CA ASN A 229 5.27 13.55 -7.63
C ASN A 229 6.33 12.46 -7.31
N VAL A 230 6.99 12.59 -6.15
CA VAL A 230 7.99 11.63 -5.64
C VAL A 230 7.50 11.09 -4.31
N SER A 231 7.70 9.80 -4.09
CA SER A 231 7.43 9.10 -2.83
C SER A 231 8.76 8.58 -2.27
N PRO A 232 9.53 9.40 -1.54
CA PRO A 232 10.91 9.08 -1.18
C PRO A 232 10.95 7.93 -0.17
N GLN A 233 11.66 6.87 -0.50
CA GLN A 233 11.87 5.68 0.32
C GLN A 233 13.20 5.03 -0.03
N GLY A 234 13.96 4.59 0.97
CA GLY A 234 15.28 4.01 0.83
C GLY A 234 16.36 4.92 1.42
N TYR A 235 17.63 4.64 1.17
CA TYR A 235 18.73 5.43 1.71
C TYR A 235 19.16 6.54 0.75
N LEU A 236 19.26 7.78 1.22
CA LEU A 236 19.90 8.86 0.48
C LEU A 236 21.37 8.50 0.23
N VAL A 237 21.87 8.80 -0.98
CA VAL A 237 23.22 8.40 -1.40
C VAL A 237 24.01 9.63 -1.86
N ASP A 238 25.24 9.76 -1.41
CA ASP A 238 26.15 10.81 -1.85
C ASP A 238 26.64 10.53 -3.29
N ALA A 239 26.49 11.52 -4.14
CA ALA A 239 26.94 11.50 -5.53
C ALA A 239 27.84 12.73 -5.84
N GLY A 240 28.68 13.12 -4.90
CA GLY A 240 29.59 14.27 -5.01
C GLY A 240 28.84 15.60 -4.78
N ALA A 241 28.73 16.43 -5.82
CA ALA A 241 27.96 17.69 -5.75
C ALA A 241 26.44 17.45 -5.72
N ASP A 242 26.02 16.25 -6.05
CA ASP A 242 24.62 15.82 -6.10
C ASP A 242 24.34 14.73 -5.05
N LEU A 243 23.07 14.38 -4.87
CA LEU A 243 22.65 13.24 -4.08
C LEU A 243 21.53 12.48 -4.80
N ILE A 244 21.45 11.16 -4.56
CA ILE A 244 20.39 10.32 -5.08
C ILE A 244 19.28 10.20 -4.03
N VAL A 245 18.04 10.48 -4.45
CA VAL A 245 16.81 10.25 -3.69
C VAL A 245 16.13 9.01 -4.26
N PRO A 246 16.08 7.88 -3.55
CA PRO A 246 15.29 6.72 -3.94
C PRO A 246 13.80 7.06 -3.91
N ASN A 247 13.03 6.45 -4.83
CA ASN A 247 11.61 6.76 -5.05
C ASN A 247 10.74 5.50 -4.87
N GLY A 248 10.90 4.80 -3.76
CA GLY A 248 10.18 3.57 -3.47
C GLY A 248 10.35 2.52 -4.58
N ARG A 249 9.25 2.08 -5.16
CA ARG A 249 9.22 1.10 -6.26
C ARG A 249 9.48 1.72 -7.64
N ALA A 250 9.67 3.05 -7.74
CA ALA A 250 9.94 3.79 -8.98
C ALA A 250 11.43 4.10 -9.16
N GLU A 251 11.77 4.80 -10.24
CA GLU A 251 13.14 5.20 -10.55
C GLU A 251 13.66 6.22 -9.53
N PRO A 252 14.91 6.06 -9.03
CA PRO A 252 15.57 7.06 -8.19
C PRO A 252 15.82 8.37 -8.94
N ARG A 253 15.95 9.47 -8.19
CA ARG A 253 16.19 10.81 -8.74
C ARG A 253 17.49 11.41 -8.24
N LEU A 254 18.18 12.13 -9.13
CA LEU A 254 19.39 12.87 -8.82
C LEU A 254 19.03 14.34 -8.53
N HIS A 255 19.50 14.85 -7.38
CA HIS A 255 19.29 16.21 -6.93
C HIS A 255 20.61 16.86 -6.53
N ARG A 256 20.74 18.18 -6.70
CA ARG A 256 21.91 18.95 -6.26
C ARG A 256 21.91 19.10 -4.73
N LYS A 257 23.02 18.83 -4.06
CA LYS A 257 23.13 18.95 -2.59
C LYS A 257 23.00 20.39 -2.07
N SER A 258 23.46 21.37 -2.83
CA SER A 258 23.50 22.76 -2.35
C SER A 258 22.11 23.41 -2.19
N ASP A 259 21.10 22.99 -2.96
CA ASP A 259 19.77 23.62 -3.00
C ASP A 259 18.61 22.64 -3.25
N GLY A 260 18.88 21.34 -3.35
CA GLY A 260 17.89 20.32 -3.63
C GLY A 260 17.32 20.31 -5.05
N ALA A 261 17.89 21.09 -5.99
CA ALA A 261 17.35 21.18 -7.35
C ALA A 261 17.40 19.84 -8.07
N PHE A 262 16.29 19.46 -8.70
CA PHE A 262 16.20 18.25 -9.53
C PHE A 262 17.15 18.34 -10.74
N ARG A 263 17.88 17.26 -11.00
CA ARG A 263 18.75 17.12 -12.16
C ARG A 263 18.15 16.21 -13.21
N ARG A 264 17.87 14.95 -12.84
CA ARG A 264 17.33 13.94 -13.74
C ARG A 264 16.88 12.68 -12.97
N GLU A 265 16.14 11.84 -13.62
CA GLU A 265 15.87 10.46 -13.15
C GLU A 265 17.05 9.54 -13.55
N LEU A 266 17.29 8.55 -12.68
CA LEU A 266 18.24 7.47 -12.97
C LEU A 266 17.44 6.31 -13.59
N SER A 267 17.61 6.08 -14.89
CA SER A 267 16.73 5.24 -15.67
C SER A 267 16.92 3.72 -15.49
N ARG A 268 15.82 2.99 -15.72
CA ARG A 268 15.64 1.56 -15.97
C ARG A 268 15.74 0.55 -14.84
N SER A 269 16.02 0.93 -13.59
CA SER A 269 15.84 0.01 -12.47
C SER A 269 15.08 0.69 -11.34
N THR A 270 14.09 0.01 -10.83
CA THR A 270 13.17 0.49 -9.80
C THR A 270 13.48 -0.21 -8.48
N GLY A 271 13.31 0.48 -7.37
CA GLY A 271 13.56 -0.04 -6.03
C GLY A 271 14.33 0.95 -5.17
N THR A 272 14.51 0.58 -3.90
CA THR A 272 15.06 1.44 -2.85
C THR A 272 16.58 1.36 -2.74
N LEU A 273 17.21 0.33 -3.32
CA LEU A 273 18.67 0.22 -3.34
C LEU A 273 19.28 1.20 -4.33
N ALA A 274 20.16 2.05 -3.85
CA ALA A 274 21.05 2.86 -4.68
C ALA A 274 22.47 2.84 -4.09
N VAL A 275 23.48 2.78 -4.97
CA VAL A 275 24.91 2.74 -4.62
C VAL A 275 25.68 3.64 -5.57
N VAL A 276 26.64 4.39 -5.06
CA VAL A 276 27.55 5.20 -5.87
C VAL A 276 29.00 4.85 -5.53
N SER A 277 29.81 4.67 -6.55
CA SER A 277 31.27 4.47 -6.40
C SER A 277 32.02 5.15 -7.55
N GLY A 278 32.64 6.29 -7.26
CA GLY A 278 33.21 7.18 -8.26
C GLY A 278 32.11 7.79 -9.13
N THR A 279 32.19 7.64 -10.43
CA THR A 279 31.14 8.09 -11.38
C THR A 279 30.07 7.04 -11.65
N GLU A 280 30.22 5.83 -11.13
CA GLU A 280 29.26 4.74 -11.35
C GLU A 280 28.12 4.77 -10.33
N SER A 281 26.92 4.63 -10.83
CA SER A 281 25.71 4.43 -10.01
C SER A 281 25.09 3.06 -10.28
N PHE A 282 24.58 2.44 -9.22
CA PHE A 282 23.81 1.19 -9.30
C PHE A 282 22.46 1.42 -8.60
N SER A 283 21.39 0.87 -9.17
CA SER A 283 20.06 0.96 -8.58
C SER A 283 19.27 -0.33 -8.78
N GLY A 284 18.30 -0.59 -7.90
CA GLY A 284 17.45 -1.79 -7.92
C GLY A 284 16.91 -2.16 -6.54
N PRO A 285 16.64 -3.47 -6.30
CA PRO A 285 16.35 -4.45 -7.34
C PRO A 285 15.00 -4.16 -8.00
N GLY A 286 14.86 -4.47 -9.30
CA GLY A 286 13.55 -4.46 -9.94
C GLY A 286 12.65 -5.59 -9.41
N ALA A 287 11.37 -5.59 -9.77
CA ALA A 287 10.40 -6.60 -9.32
C ALA A 287 10.82 -8.06 -9.63
N THR A 288 11.72 -8.24 -10.58
CA THR A 288 12.23 -9.54 -11.00
C THR A 288 13.65 -9.85 -10.51
N GLY A 289 14.22 -8.98 -9.66
CA GLY A 289 15.62 -9.11 -9.21
C GLY A 289 16.60 -8.63 -10.27
N THR A 290 16.48 -7.36 -10.67
CA THR A 290 17.34 -6.74 -11.70
C THR A 290 17.98 -5.48 -11.15
N LEU A 291 19.32 -5.39 -11.24
CA LEU A 291 20.07 -4.17 -10.98
C LEU A 291 20.39 -3.44 -12.28
N ALA A 292 20.46 -2.12 -12.23
CA ALA A 292 20.94 -1.29 -13.32
C ALA A 292 22.21 -0.55 -12.91
N ARG A 293 23.18 -0.47 -13.82
CA ARG A 293 24.39 0.32 -13.72
C ARG A 293 24.33 1.49 -14.69
N GLY A 294 24.62 2.68 -14.20
CA GLY A 294 24.72 3.90 -15.00
C GLY A 294 26.00 4.69 -14.69
N ASP A 295 26.28 5.70 -15.50
CA ASP A 295 27.32 6.68 -15.27
C ASP A 295 26.69 8.02 -14.89
N LEU A 296 27.11 8.62 -13.78
CA LEU A 296 26.55 9.86 -13.27
C LEU A 296 26.95 11.08 -14.11
N GLN A 297 28.08 11.04 -14.83
CA GLN A 297 28.57 12.16 -15.62
C GLN A 297 28.15 12.05 -17.08
N ALA A 298 28.35 10.88 -17.68
CA ALA A 298 28.11 10.69 -19.10
C ALA A 298 26.62 10.62 -19.49
N GLY A 299 25.72 10.39 -18.54
CA GLY A 299 24.28 10.23 -18.81
C GLY A 299 23.93 9.10 -19.77
N ALA A 300 24.94 8.28 -20.12
CA ALA A 300 24.89 7.32 -21.20
C ALA A 300 24.48 5.93 -20.69
N LYS A 301 24.16 5.10 -21.64
CA LYS A 301 23.84 3.67 -21.62
C LYS A 301 23.74 3.01 -20.23
N VAL A 302 22.52 2.80 -19.77
CA VAL A 302 22.24 2.00 -18.59
C VAL A 302 22.24 0.52 -18.98
N VAL A 303 23.02 -0.28 -18.28
CA VAL A 303 23.08 -1.74 -18.45
C VAL A 303 22.35 -2.38 -17.28
N SER A 304 21.44 -3.29 -17.57
CA SER A 304 20.68 -4.05 -16.56
C SER A 304 21.12 -5.51 -16.54
N PHE A 305 21.23 -6.08 -15.34
CA PHE A 305 21.65 -7.46 -15.13
C PHE A 305 20.94 -8.06 -13.91
N PRO A 306 20.78 -9.39 -13.83
CA PRO A 306 20.20 -10.06 -12.68
C PRO A 306 20.98 -9.79 -11.40
N GLY A 307 20.30 -9.41 -10.33
CA GLY A 307 20.90 -9.14 -9.02
C GLY A 307 19.91 -8.57 -8.03
N ARG A 308 20.14 -8.85 -6.75
CA ARG A 308 19.29 -8.35 -5.63
C ARG A 308 20.02 -7.40 -4.73
N GLN A 309 21.29 -7.67 -4.45
CA GLN A 309 22.17 -6.87 -3.60
C GLN A 309 23.55 -6.73 -4.26
N LEU A 310 24.26 -5.68 -3.86
CA LEU A 310 25.56 -5.35 -4.41
C LEU A 310 26.46 -4.79 -3.31
N ALA A 311 27.73 -5.25 -3.22
CA ALA A 311 28.76 -4.56 -2.48
C ALA A 311 29.88 -4.13 -3.42
N VAL A 312 30.45 -2.95 -3.23
CA VAL A 312 31.40 -2.34 -4.19
C VAL A 312 32.65 -1.90 -3.48
N THR A 313 33.79 -2.47 -3.87
CA THR A 313 35.13 -2.01 -3.49
C THR A 313 35.73 -1.17 -4.63
N PRO A 314 36.91 -0.55 -4.48
CA PRO A 314 37.57 0.15 -5.60
C PRO A 314 37.82 -0.72 -6.85
N THR A 315 38.07 -2.01 -6.67
CA THR A 315 38.45 -2.94 -7.76
C THR A 315 37.41 -3.99 -8.08
N THR A 316 36.54 -4.34 -7.12
CA THR A 316 35.65 -5.50 -7.22
C THR A 316 34.21 -5.11 -6.90
N SER A 317 33.25 -5.59 -7.68
CA SER A 317 31.82 -5.57 -7.35
C SER A 317 31.36 -6.97 -6.96
N LEU A 318 30.75 -7.12 -5.80
CA LEU A 318 30.14 -8.37 -5.32
C LEU A 318 28.64 -8.31 -5.64
N LEU A 319 28.18 -9.12 -6.56
CA LEU A 319 26.79 -9.20 -6.99
C LEU A 319 26.12 -10.42 -6.36
N LEU A 320 25.11 -10.20 -5.54
CA LEU A 320 24.29 -11.24 -4.93
C LEU A 320 22.97 -11.39 -5.69
N ASN A 321 22.68 -12.59 -6.15
CA ASN A 321 21.38 -12.99 -6.68
C ASN A 321 20.74 -14.07 -5.78
N GLU A 322 19.69 -14.75 -6.24
CA GLU A 322 18.97 -15.76 -5.45
C GLU A 322 19.81 -16.97 -5.04
N ARG A 323 20.77 -17.36 -5.85
CA ARG A 323 21.45 -18.67 -5.78
C ARG A 323 22.96 -18.58 -5.66
N GLU A 324 23.53 -17.42 -5.93
CA GLU A 324 24.98 -17.27 -5.96
C GLU A 324 25.43 -15.85 -5.69
N VAL A 325 26.68 -15.72 -5.26
CA VAL A 325 27.43 -14.47 -5.23
C VAL A 325 28.52 -14.51 -6.30
N LEU A 326 28.66 -13.41 -7.06
CA LEU A 326 29.67 -13.22 -8.07
C LEU A 326 30.62 -12.10 -7.69
N ALA A 327 31.91 -12.30 -7.83
CA ALA A 327 32.89 -11.22 -7.80
C ALA A 327 33.22 -10.81 -9.23
N LEU A 328 33.09 -9.52 -9.51
CA LEU A 328 33.27 -8.92 -10.81
C LEU A 328 34.46 -7.95 -10.75
N ASP A 329 35.42 -8.08 -11.68
CA ASP A 329 36.44 -7.05 -11.88
C ASP A 329 35.82 -5.79 -12.47
N ARG A 330 35.95 -4.66 -11.77
CA ARG A 330 35.32 -3.41 -12.18
C ARG A 330 35.93 -2.78 -13.42
N SER A 331 37.20 -3.00 -13.67
CA SER A 331 37.88 -2.49 -14.86
C SER A 331 37.46 -3.28 -16.10
N ALA A 332 37.40 -4.61 -16.00
CA ALA A 332 36.89 -5.47 -17.06
C ALA A 332 35.41 -5.18 -17.35
N MET A 333 34.58 -5.00 -16.31
CA MET A 333 33.17 -4.63 -16.47
C MET A 333 32.99 -3.27 -17.20
N ARG A 334 33.83 -2.28 -16.89
CA ARG A 334 33.82 -0.98 -17.60
C ARG A 334 34.23 -1.16 -19.07
N ALA A 335 35.32 -1.91 -19.33
CA ALA A 335 35.78 -2.21 -20.70
C ALA A 335 34.73 -2.94 -21.53
N ALA A 336 33.92 -3.81 -20.91
CA ALA A 336 32.80 -4.50 -21.54
C ALA A 336 31.51 -3.64 -21.65
N GLY A 337 31.60 -2.33 -21.47
CA GLY A 337 30.44 -1.43 -21.52
C GLY A 337 29.43 -1.64 -20.41
N GLY A 338 29.79 -2.30 -19.32
CA GLY A 338 28.95 -2.55 -18.14
C GLY A 338 28.37 -3.96 -18.08
N ASP A 339 28.63 -4.82 -19.05
CA ASP A 339 28.22 -6.23 -19.02
C ASP A 339 29.01 -7.00 -17.93
N PRO A 340 28.35 -7.65 -16.96
CA PRO A 340 29.03 -8.45 -15.94
C PRO A 340 29.59 -9.78 -16.47
N GLY A 341 29.11 -10.30 -17.61
CA GLY A 341 29.45 -11.65 -18.07
C GLY A 341 30.93 -11.91 -18.30
N GLY A 342 31.66 -10.96 -18.92
CA GLY A 342 33.08 -11.02 -19.15
C GLY A 342 33.96 -10.56 -17.97
N ALA A 343 33.37 -10.11 -16.89
CA ALA A 343 34.08 -9.54 -15.74
C ALA A 343 34.14 -10.47 -14.50
N VAL A 344 33.61 -11.67 -14.60
CA VAL A 344 33.51 -12.60 -13.46
C VAL A 344 34.91 -13.12 -13.09
N VAL A 345 35.36 -12.80 -11.88
CA VAL A 345 36.63 -13.32 -11.29
C VAL A 345 36.36 -14.67 -10.65
N TRP A 346 35.29 -14.76 -9.86
CA TRP A 346 34.85 -16.01 -9.25
C TRP A 346 33.34 -15.96 -8.99
N LYS A 347 32.72 -17.13 -8.83
CA LYS A 347 31.34 -17.29 -8.40
C LYS A 347 31.19 -18.41 -7.36
N ARG A 348 30.26 -18.26 -6.44
CA ARG A 348 29.95 -19.25 -5.40
C ARG A 348 28.44 -19.39 -5.25
N ALA A 349 27.98 -20.61 -5.16
CA ALA A 349 26.60 -20.92 -4.82
C ALA A 349 26.35 -20.52 -3.37
N VAL A 350 25.27 -19.78 -3.14
CA VAL A 350 24.74 -19.39 -1.84
C VAL A 350 23.23 -19.45 -1.94
N ASP A 351 22.62 -20.38 -1.21
CA ASP A 351 21.16 -20.54 -1.24
C ASP A 351 20.48 -19.51 -0.35
N GLY A 352 19.55 -18.73 -0.93
CA GLY A 352 18.75 -17.76 -0.20
C GLY A 352 19.55 -16.59 0.38
N GLY A 353 20.57 -16.12 -0.33
CA GLY A 353 21.35 -14.95 0.08
C GLY A 353 20.49 -13.68 0.16
N THR A 354 20.56 -12.96 1.28
CA THR A 354 19.74 -11.79 1.60
C THR A 354 20.55 -10.49 1.75
N ALA A 355 21.79 -10.58 2.23
CA ALA A 355 22.67 -9.43 2.43
C ALA A 355 24.10 -9.77 2.01
N VAL A 356 24.86 -8.80 1.51
CA VAL A 356 26.27 -8.94 1.17
C VAL A 356 27.05 -7.71 1.58
N ILE A 357 28.19 -7.91 2.27
CA ILE A 357 29.14 -6.85 2.63
C ILE A 357 30.57 -7.30 2.41
N VAL A 358 31.48 -6.33 2.30
CA VAL A 358 32.92 -6.56 2.32
C VAL A 358 33.53 -5.87 3.55
N ALA A 359 34.28 -6.61 4.35
CA ALA A 359 35.05 -6.05 5.45
C ALA A 359 36.48 -6.59 5.41
N GLY A 360 37.42 -5.68 5.13
CA GLY A 360 38.82 -6.05 4.90
C GLY A 360 38.98 -7.00 3.69
N ARG A 361 39.51 -8.18 3.94
CA ARG A 361 39.77 -9.22 2.91
C ARG A 361 38.65 -10.28 2.81
N ARG A 362 37.56 -10.09 3.52
CA ARG A 362 36.43 -11.04 3.57
C ARG A 362 35.16 -10.47 2.99
N VAL A 363 34.42 -11.34 2.32
CA VAL A 363 33.03 -11.15 1.93
C VAL A 363 32.15 -11.87 2.93
N TYR A 364 31.14 -11.21 3.47
CA TYR A 364 30.14 -11.83 4.34
C TYR A 364 28.79 -11.84 3.62
N VAL A 365 28.19 -13.01 3.53
CA VAL A 365 26.87 -13.19 2.91
C VAL A 365 25.90 -13.72 3.95
N GLY A 366 24.86 -12.96 4.23
CA GLY A 366 23.76 -13.38 5.09
C GLY A 366 22.76 -14.25 4.33
N THR A 367 22.30 -15.32 4.98
CA THR A 367 21.31 -16.26 4.45
C THR A 367 20.16 -16.45 5.46
N ALA A 368 19.27 -17.40 5.20
CA ALA A 368 18.20 -17.76 6.11
C ALA A 368 18.69 -18.42 7.43
N ARG A 369 19.89 -19.00 7.45
CA ARG A 369 20.37 -19.83 8.56
C ARG A 369 21.80 -19.55 9.03
N GLU A 370 22.57 -18.79 8.28
CA GLU A 370 23.98 -18.55 8.57
C GLU A 370 24.49 -17.26 7.93
N VAL A 371 25.62 -16.76 8.41
CA VAL A 371 26.46 -15.82 7.69
C VAL A 371 27.66 -16.58 7.16
N VAL A 372 27.84 -16.61 5.85
CA VAL A 372 28.97 -17.26 5.18
C VAL A 372 30.08 -16.24 5.00
N ALA A 373 31.26 -16.51 5.58
CA ALA A 373 32.47 -15.73 5.41
C ALA A 373 33.33 -16.36 4.31
N MET A 374 33.71 -15.56 3.32
CA MET A 374 34.50 -15.99 2.15
C MET A 374 35.67 -15.04 1.93
N ARG A 375 36.71 -15.54 1.28
CA ARG A 375 37.84 -14.72 0.84
C ARG A 375 37.45 -13.85 -0.35
N LEU A 376 37.78 -12.58 -0.28
CA LEU A 376 37.44 -11.62 -1.34
C LEU A 376 38.13 -11.95 -2.68
N ASP A 377 39.37 -12.46 -2.61
CA ASP A 377 40.21 -12.74 -3.80
C ASP A 377 39.79 -14.02 -4.56
N THR A 378 39.29 -15.04 -3.86
CA THR A 378 39.04 -16.37 -4.43
C THR A 378 37.63 -16.90 -4.27
N GLY A 379 36.82 -16.27 -3.42
CA GLY A 379 35.52 -16.77 -3.02
C GLY A 379 35.56 -18.08 -2.23
N ALA A 380 36.72 -18.47 -1.75
CA ALA A 380 36.84 -19.65 -0.87
C ALA A 380 36.15 -19.39 0.47
N VAL A 381 35.29 -20.32 0.89
CA VAL A 381 34.59 -20.23 2.17
C VAL A 381 35.62 -20.46 3.30
N ASP A 382 35.75 -19.45 4.15
CA ASP A 382 36.60 -19.52 5.36
C ASP A 382 35.81 -20.07 6.56
N GLN A 383 34.58 -19.67 6.70
CA GLN A 383 33.75 -20.01 7.86
C GLN A 383 32.25 -19.83 7.57
N SER A 384 31.42 -20.67 8.21
CA SER A 384 29.99 -20.51 8.34
C SER A 384 29.62 -20.18 9.80
N LEU A 385 28.82 -19.13 9.98
CA LEU A 385 28.39 -18.62 11.29
C LEU A 385 26.89 -18.82 11.42
N PRO A 386 26.41 -19.80 12.18
CA PRO A 386 24.98 -20.10 12.29
C PRO A 386 24.18 -18.96 12.95
N VAL A 387 22.96 -18.74 12.47
CA VAL A 387 21.99 -17.81 13.04
C VAL A 387 20.61 -18.46 13.13
N GLU A 388 19.78 -17.94 14.02
CA GLU A 388 18.49 -18.54 14.38
C GLU A 388 17.32 -18.08 13.50
N ALA A 389 17.51 -17.02 12.70
CA ALA A 389 16.51 -16.47 11.79
C ALA A 389 17.20 -15.84 10.57
N PRO A 390 16.48 -15.58 9.48
CA PRO A 390 17.05 -14.97 8.28
C PRO A 390 17.77 -13.65 8.56
N VAL A 391 18.95 -13.49 7.99
CA VAL A 391 19.75 -12.26 8.09
C VAL A 391 19.09 -11.18 7.25
N VAL A 392 18.85 -10.01 7.83
CA VAL A 392 18.25 -8.84 7.15
C VAL A 392 19.33 -7.84 6.75
N ALA A 393 20.28 -7.59 7.64
CA ALA A 393 21.38 -6.65 7.41
C ALA A 393 22.66 -7.12 8.10
N LEU A 394 23.79 -6.67 7.58
CA LEU A 394 25.12 -6.88 8.12
C LEU A 394 25.84 -5.55 8.30
N ALA A 395 26.62 -5.44 9.36
CA ALA A 395 27.55 -4.34 9.62
C ALA A 395 28.85 -4.92 10.18
N ALA A 396 29.99 -4.29 9.91
CA ALA A 396 31.26 -4.75 10.44
C ALA A 396 32.21 -3.59 10.71
N ASP A 397 33.03 -3.74 11.71
CA ASP A 397 34.25 -2.93 11.91
C ASP A 397 35.49 -3.80 12.05
N GLY A 398 36.60 -3.23 12.43
CA GLY A 398 37.85 -4.00 12.65
C GLY A 398 37.78 -5.04 13.78
N ALA A 399 36.74 -5.03 14.63
CA ALA A 399 36.69 -5.84 15.85
C ALA A 399 35.48 -6.81 15.89
N ALA A 400 34.42 -6.53 15.18
CA ALA A 400 33.17 -7.31 15.23
C ALA A 400 32.44 -7.36 13.89
N LEU A 401 31.72 -8.45 13.66
CA LEU A 401 30.66 -8.58 12.66
C LEU A 401 29.32 -8.59 13.38
N VAL A 402 28.39 -7.76 12.95
CA VAL A 402 27.04 -7.64 13.52
C VAL A 402 26.01 -8.03 12.46
N ALA A 403 25.14 -8.96 12.79
CA ALA A 403 24.03 -9.40 11.95
C ALA A 403 22.69 -9.03 12.59
N SER A 404 21.83 -8.39 11.82
CA SER A 404 20.43 -8.18 12.16
C SER A 404 19.59 -9.30 11.57
N LEU A 405 18.65 -9.84 12.35
CA LEU A 405 17.82 -10.98 11.99
C LEU A 405 16.36 -10.57 11.83
N ALA A 406 15.63 -11.29 11.00
CA ALA A 406 14.22 -10.99 10.66
C ALA A 406 13.26 -11.06 11.86
N ASP A 407 13.63 -11.74 12.93
CA ASP A 407 12.86 -11.81 14.17
C ASP A 407 13.18 -10.67 15.16
N GLY A 408 14.02 -9.71 14.75
CA GLY A 408 14.41 -8.55 15.55
C GLY A 408 15.64 -8.77 16.43
N ARG A 409 16.28 -9.94 16.39
CA ARG A 409 17.53 -10.15 17.11
C ARG A 409 18.71 -9.50 16.37
N ILE A 410 19.61 -8.91 17.15
CA ILE A 410 20.93 -8.46 16.69
C ILE A 410 21.97 -9.36 17.33
N ARG A 411 22.74 -10.03 16.49
CA ARG A 411 23.81 -10.94 16.90
C ARG A 411 25.17 -10.38 16.50
N ALA A 412 26.12 -10.44 17.43
CA ALA A 412 27.50 -10.10 17.11
C ALA A 412 28.39 -11.34 17.12
N PHE A 413 29.41 -11.31 16.26
CA PHE A 413 30.50 -12.26 16.15
C PHE A 413 31.82 -11.52 16.34
N ARG A 414 32.74 -12.11 17.11
CA ARG A 414 34.08 -11.55 17.41
C ARG A 414 35.17 -12.59 17.18
N PRO A 415 36.43 -12.17 16.97
CA PRO A 415 37.56 -13.10 16.87
C PRO A 415 37.65 -14.05 18.08
N ALA A 416 37.89 -15.32 17.80
CA ALA A 416 38.17 -16.32 18.84
C ALA A 416 39.36 -15.90 19.69
N GLY A 417 39.21 -15.96 21.02
CA GLY A 417 40.21 -15.46 21.96
C GLY A 417 39.98 -14.03 22.47
N ALA A 418 38.99 -13.30 21.93
CA ALA A 418 38.50 -12.11 22.61
C ALA A 418 37.92 -12.49 23.99
N ALA A 419 38.08 -11.61 24.99
CA ALA A 419 37.59 -11.87 26.34
C ALA A 419 36.13 -12.33 26.34
N ALA A 420 35.85 -13.46 27.00
CA ALA A 420 34.49 -13.96 27.13
C ALA A 420 33.65 -12.94 27.91
N VAL A 421 32.52 -12.56 27.32
CA VAL A 421 31.57 -11.64 27.96
C VAL A 421 30.35 -12.45 28.36
N ALA A 422 29.93 -12.32 29.62
CA ALA A 422 28.67 -12.91 30.05
C ALA A 422 27.52 -12.35 29.15
N PRO A 423 26.61 -13.21 28.67
CA PRO A 423 25.45 -12.75 27.89
C PRO A 423 24.75 -11.60 28.59
N ALA A 424 24.32 -10.59 27.84
CA ALA A 424 23.49 -9.56 28.40
C ALA A 424 22.23 -10.23 28.99
N GLU A 425 21.95 -9.99 30.27
CA GLU A 425 20.76 -10.57 30.90
C GLU A 425 19.53 -10.06 30.13
N ALA A 426 18.71 -11.00 29.65
CA ALA A 426 17.38 -10.67 29.11
C ALA A 426 16.62 -9.94 30.23
N ARG A 427 16.16 -8.72 29.93
CA ARG A 427 15.42 -7.92 30.92
C ARG A 427 14.13 -8.66 31.26
N ARG A 428 14.08 -9.23 32.48
CA ARG A 428 12.86 -9.85 32.99
C ARG A 428 11.86 -8.73 33.29
N VAL A 429 10.77 -8.71 32.55
CA VAL A 429 9.58 -7.91 32.91
C VAL A 429 9.09 -8.42 34.26
N PRO A 430 8.97 -7.59 35.29
CA PRO A 430 8.40 -8.02 36.57
C PRO A 430 7.01 -8.59 36.32
N PRO A 431 6.68 -9.77 36.83
CA PRO A 431 5.31 -10.27 36.76
C PRO A 431 4.37 -9.22 37.39
N MET A 432 3.27 -8.93 36.73
CA MET A 432 2.22 -8.14 37.37
C MET A 432 1.72 -8.87 38.61
N SER A 433 1.37 -8.13 39.66
CA SER A 433 0.77 -8.71 40.84
C SER A 433 -0.46 -9.53 40.45
N THR A 434 -0.65 -10.68 41.09
CA THR A 434 -1.65 -11.72 40.79
C THR A 434 -3.12 -11.30 40.97
N GLY A 435 -3.44 -10.00 41.02
CA GLY A 435 -4.80 -9.49 41.08
C GLY A 435 -5.52 -9.65 39.72
N ARG A 436 -6.80 -9.96 39.76
CA ARG A 436 -7.67 -10.04 38.58
C ARG A 436 -7.67 -8.69 37.87
N LEU A 437 -7.22 -8.66 36.57
CA LEU A 437 -7.31 -7.47 35.74
C LEU A 437 -8.79 -7.22 35.40
N MET A 438 -9.28 -6.03 35.73
CA MET A 438 -10.65 -5.60 35.44
C MET A 438 -10.61 -4.53 34.36
N LEU A 439 -11.39 -4.72 33.29
CA LEU A 439 -11.60 -3.67 32.30
C LEU A 439 -12.29 -2.46 32.98
N PRO A 440 -11.95 -1.23 32.56
CA PRO A 440 -12.70 -0.06 32.98
C PRO A 440 -14.20 -0.19 32.68
N GLU A 441 -15.03 0.49 33.48
CA GLU A 441 -16.48 0.47 33.32
C GLU A 441 -16.90 0.87 31.91
N GLY A 442 -17.90 0.18 31.34
CA GLY A 442 -18.40 0.39 29.96
C GLY A 442 -17.52 -0.18 28.85
N VAL A 443 -16.24 -0.51 29.09
CA VAL A 443 -15.36 -1.00 28.03
C VAL A 443 -15.81 -2.37 27.52
N ALA A 444 -16.18 -3.27 28.42
CA ALA A 444 -16.68 -4.59 28.03
C ALA A 444 -17.93 -4.50 27.14
N GLU A 445 -18.86 -3.61 27.47
CA GLU A 445 -20.04 -3.31 26.64
C GLU A 445 -19.64 -2.74 25.28
N GLY A 446 -18.69 -1.80 25.26
CA GLY A 446 -18.16 -1.21 24.02
C GLY A 446 -17.55 -2.25 23.11
N LEU A 447 -16.77 -3.17 23.64
CA LEU A 447 -16.17 -4.28 22.86
C LEU A 447 -17.24 -5.23 22.29
N VAL A 448 -18.29 -5.53 23.05
CA VAL A 448 -19.42 -6.34 22.56
C VAL A 448 -20.11 -5.63 21.40
N ARG A 449 -20.34 -4.32 21.48
CA ARG A 449 -20.93 -3.52 20.40
C ARG A 449 -20.09 -3.54 19.12
N LEU A 450 -18.76 -3.57 19.24
CA LEU A 450 -17.82 -3.69 18.13
C LEU A 450 -17.61 -5.13 17.62
N SER A 451 -18.28 -6.12 18.23
CA SER A 451 -18.07 -7.55 17.94
C SER A 451 -16.64 -8.04 18.21
N SER A 452 -15.94 -7.42 19.17
CA SER A 452 -14.65 -7.86 19.75
C SER A 452 -13.52 -8.20 18.75
N GLY A 453 -13.58 -7.67 17.52
CA GLY A 453 -12.56 -7.91 16.49
C GLY A 453 -11.35 -6.94 16.60
N PRO A 454 -10.35 -7.10 15.71
CA PRO A 454 -9.26 -6.15 15.56
C PRO A 454 -9.77 -4.74 15.24
N GLY A 455 -9.08 -3.74 15.77
CA GLY A 455 -9.44 -2.34 15.59
C GLY A 455 -8.53 -1.43 16.39
N TRP A 456 -8.92 -0.16 16.51
CA TRP A 456 -8.17 0.84 17.25
C TRP A 456 -8.94 1.31 18.50
N GLY A 457 -8.25 1.30 19.65
CA GLY A 457 -8.71 1.88 20.91
C GLY A 457 -7.93 3.15 21.24
N LEU A 458 -8.59 4.13 21.81
CA LEU A 458 -7.99 5.35 22.35
C LEU A 458 -8.41 5.52 23.79
N SER A 459 -7.45 5.73 24.68
CA SER A 459 -7.69 6.30 26.00
C SER A 459 -7.32 7.78 25.96
N LEU A 460 -8.34 8.66 25.92
CA LEU A 460 -8.15 10.09 25.67
C LEU A 460 -7.53 10.82 26.88
N ARG A 461 -7.81 10.33 28.08
CA ARG A 461 -7.00 10.61 29.26
C ARG A 461 -6.33 9.30 29.65
N GLY A 462 -5.17 9.04 29.03
CA GLY A 462 -4.43 7.82 29.30
C GLY A 462 -4.11 7.70 30.78
N PRO A 463 -4.15 6.48 31.31
CA PRO A 463 -3.59 6.24 32.62
C PRO A 463 -2.15 6.76 32.65
N GLY A 464 -1.80 7.53 33.69
CA GLY A 464 -0.48 8.10 33.87
C GLY A 464 0.61 7.06 34.16
N ALA A 465 1.75 7.49 34.68
CA ALA A 465 2.89 6.59 34.96
C ALA A 465 2.77 5.77 36.27
N GLY A 466 1.64 5.91 37.01
CA GLY A 466 1.43 5.21 38.27
C GLY A 466 1.21 3.70 38.13
N ALA A 467 1.35 2.98 39.23
CA ALA A 467 1.20 1.52 39.24
C ALA A 467 -0.25 1.06 38.95
N ASP A 468 -1.24 1.80 39.42
CA ASP A 468 -2.65 1.50 39.13
C ASP A 468 -2.98 1.80 37.69
N ASP A 469 -2.40 2.86 37.14
CA ASP A 469 -2.50 3.21 35.70
C ASP A 469 -1.90 2.10 34.83
N ALA A 470 -0.77 1.53 35.19
CA ALA A 470 -0.17 0.37 34.52
C ALA A 470 -1.10 -0.85 34.52
N ARG A 471 -1.88 -1.06 35.58
CA ARG A 471 -2.89 -2.15 35.63
C ARG A 471 -4.05 -1.89 34.66
N VAL A 472 -4.52 -0.64 34.56
CA VAL A 472 -5.56 -0.27 33.60
C VAL A 472 -5.07 -0.50 32.17
N ARG A 473 -3.85 -0.04 31.84
CA ARG A 473 -3.26 -0.32 30.50
C ARG A 473 -3.20 -1.81 30.23
N ALA A 474 -2.72 -2.60 31.19
CA ALA A 474 -2.65 -4.05 31.01
C ALA A 474 -4.02 -4.69 30.83
N ALA A 475 -5.04 -4.25 31.57
CA ALA A 475 -6.41 -4.74 31.41
C ALA A 475 -6.94 -4.46 30.00
N LEU A 476 -6.71 -3.28 29.45
CA LEU A 476 -7.10 -2.90 28.10
C LEU A 476 -6.35 -3.73 27.05
N MET A 477 -5.04 -3.93 27.23
CA MET A 477 -4.19 -4.69 26.33
C MET A 477 -4.53 -6.18 26.29
N GLU A 478 -4.81 -6.79 27.44
CA GLU A 478 -5.09 -8.22 27.56
C GLU A 478 -6.57 -8.55 27.35
N GLY A 479 -7.46 -7.61 27.72
CA GLY A 479 -8.91 -7.78 27.64
C GLY A 479 -9.53 -7.48 26.28
N SER A 480 -8.74 -7.02 25.28
CA SER A 480 -9.26 -6.68 23.96
C SER A 480 -8.33 -7.06 22.81
N GLY A 481 -8.88 -7.21 21.61
CA GLY A 481 -8.13 -7.36 20.35
C GLY A 481 -7.69 -6.04 19.72
N LEU A 482 -7.93 -4.90 20.40
CA LEU A 482 -7.64 -3.58 19.84
C LEU A 482 -6.16 -3.21 19.97
N ARG A 483 -5.70 -2.38 19.03
CA ARG A 483 -4.46 -1.60 19.17
C ARG A 483 -4.78 -0.33 19.95
N TRP A 484 -4.13 -0.12 21.09
CA TRP A 484 -4.42 1.00 21.97
C TRP A 484 -3.49 2.18 21.76
N THR A 485 -4.07 3.37 21.72
CA THR A 485 -3.34 4.64 21.83
C THR A 485 -3.62 5.24 23.18
N PHE A 486 -2.56 5.59 23.90
CA PHE A 486 -2.65 6.25 25.21
C PHE A 486 -2.24 7.72 25.04
N ALA A 487 -3.18 8.63 25.26
CA ALA A 487 -2.91 10.05 25.29
C ALA A 487 -2.48 10.44 26.70
N VAL A 488 -1.23 10.86 26.88
CA VAL A 488 -0.61 11.14 28.18
C VAL A 488 0.04 12.52 28.18
N GLU A 489 0.26 13.08 29.37
CA GLU A 489 1.02 14.32 29.54
C GLU A 489 2.49 14.13 29.16
N ALA A 490 3.15 15.21 28.70
CA ALA A 490 4.54 15.15 28.23
C ALA A 490 5.52 14.62 29.28
N SER A 491 5.30 14.93 30.56
CA SER A 491 6.12 14.48 31.70
C SER A 491 6.05 12.96 31.93
N GLU A 492 4.99 12.30 31.50
CA GLU A 492 4.75 10.85 31.72
C GLU A 492 5.09 9.99 30.51
N ALA A 493 5.18 10.59 29.32
CA ALA A 493 5.28 9.91 28.05
C ALA A 493 6.48 8.94 27.98
N GLU A 494 7.65 9.32 28.50
CA GLU A 494 8.86 8.50 28.50
C GLU A 494 8.68 7.24 29.38
N ALA A 495 8.12 7.42 30.58
CA ALA A 495 7.88 6.33 31.50
C ALA A 495 6.86 5.32 30.95
N VAL A 496 5.77 5.81 30.36
CA VAL A 496 4.72 4.96 29.76
C VAL A 496 5.28 4.21 28.54
N ARG A 497 6.05 4.87 27.67
CA ARG A 497 6.73 4.20 26.54
C ARG A 497 7.68 3.12 27.02
N SER A 498 8.47 3.41 28.08
CA SER A 498 9.39 2.43 28.65
C SER A 498 8.66 1.20 29.16
N GLU A 499 7.58 1.37 29.93
CA GLU A 499 6.76 0.26 30.42
C GLU A 499 6.19 -0.58 29.26
N LEU A 500 5.59 0.06 28.27
CA LEU A 500 4.97 -0.63 27.13
C LEU A 500 6.02 -1.36 26.28
N ALA A 501 7.22 -0.77 26.11
CA ALA A 501 8.34 -1.40 25.42
C ALA A 501 8.87 -2.61 26.17
N ASP A 502 9.02 -2.51 27.49
CA ASP A 502 9.48 -3.60 28.34
C ASP A 502 8.54 -4.81 28.32
N ARG A 503 7.24 -4.56 28.04
CA ARG A 503 6.22 -5.60 27.86
C ARG A 503 6.10 -6.10 26.42
N GLY A 504 6.83 -5.53 25.48
CA GLY A 504 6.73 -5.84 24.04
C GLY A 504 5.43 -5.35 23.38
N TRP A 505 4.73 -4.40 24.01
CA TRP A 505 3.48 -3.85 23.49
C TRP A 505 3.68 -2.57 22.66
N LEU A 506 4.69 -1.77 23.02
CA LEU A 506 4.97 -0.54 22.26
C LEU A 506 5.29 -0.87 20.80
N GLY A 507 4.60 -0.22 19.90
CA GLY A 507 4.77 -0.42 18.49
C GLY A 507 3.95 -1.57 17.90
N SER A 508 3.83 -2.69 18.58
CA SER A 508 3.05 -3.84 18.11
C SER A 508 1.55 -3.69 18.38
N ARG A 509 1.18 -3.32 19.60
CA ARG A 509 -0.21 -3.21 20.06
C ARG A 509 -0.54 -1.92 20.79
N ALA A 510 0.47 -1.11 21.12
CA ALA A 510 0.27 0.15 21.83
C ALA A 510 1.06 1.29 21.17
N SER A 511 0.51 2.49 21.24
CA SER A 511 1.14 3.76 20.88
C SER A 511 0.92 4.79 21.99
N VAL A 512 1.81 5.77 22.08
CA VAL A 512 1.70 6.87 23.06
C VAL A 512 1.73 8.19 22.33
N VAL A 513 0.68 9.00 22.52
CA VAL A 513 0.57 10.35 21.99
C VAL A 513 0.63 11.34 23.13
N VAL A 514 1.45 12.38 22.98
CA VAL A 514 1.53 13.45 23.98
C VAL A 514 0.33 14.37 23.82
N ARG A 515 -0.43 14.54 24.90
CA ARG A 515 -1.53 15.48 25.00
C ARG A 515 -1.04 16.81 25.56
N ARG A 516 -1.49 17.89 24.97
CA ARG A 516 -1.31 19.24 25.51
C ARG A 516 -2.64 19.74 26.07
N SER A 517 -2.61 20.28 27.28
CA SER A 517 -3.82 20.79 27.92
C SER A 517 -4.50 21.87 27.08
N GLY A 518 -5.80 21.69 26.80
CA GLY A 518 -6.61 22.63 26.01
C GLY A 518 -6.44 22.56 24.50
N GLU A 519 -5.55 21.70 23.98
CA GLU A 519 -5.38 21.47 22.53
C GLU A 519 -6.04 20.14 22.12
N PRO A 520 -6.63 20.06 20.91
CA PRO A 520 -7.07 18.78 20.35
C PRO A 520 -5.87 17.85 20.13
N LEU A 521 -6.08 16.54 20.19
CA LEU A 521 -5.02 15.60 19.84
C LEU A 521 -4.61 15.79 18.37
N PRO A 522 -3.30 15.75 18.07
CA PRO A 522 -2.79 15.88 16.70
C PRO A 522 -3.01 14.61 15.88
N VAL A 523 -4.24 14.11 15.83
CA VAL A 523 -4.64 12.87 15.15
C VAL A 523 -5.84 13.19 14.27
N ALA A 524 -5.88 12.58 13.09
CA ALA A 524 -6.97 12.74 12.14
C ALA A 524 -8.31 12.27 12.72
N ASP A 525 -9.41 12.86 12.25
CA ASP A 525 -10.76 12.55 12.68
C ASP A 525 -11.12 11.09 12.32
N HIS A 526 -12.00 10.49 13.14
CA HIS A 526 -12.65 9.22 12.82
C HIS A 526 -11.71 8.01 12.63
N LEU A 527 -10.62 7.92 13.41
CA LEU A 527 -9.68 6.81 13.33
C LEU A 527 -9.94 5.66 14.33
N PHE A 528 -10.58 5.94 15.45
CA PHE A 528 -10.67 4.98 16.55
C PHE A 528 -12.03 4.28 16.63
N ASN A 529 -12.00 2.97 16.77
CA ASN A 529 -13.21 2.16 16.91
C ASN A 529 -13.78 2.25 18.36
N LEU A 530 -12.92 2.40 19.36
CA LEU A 530 -13.31 2.58 20.74
C LEU A 530 -12.55 3.77 21.35
N VAL A 531 -13.29 4.75 21.88
CA VAL A 531 -12.70 5.91 22.54
C VAL A 531 -13.18 5.96 23.99
N LEU A 532 -12.23 5.96 24.93
CA LEU A 532 -12.49 6.17 26.36
C LEU A 532 -12.23 7.62 26.71
N ALA A 533 -13.19 8.27 27.33
CA ALA A 533 -13.12 9.68 27.69
C ALA A 533 -13.90 10.01 28.98
N GLU A 534 -13.59 11.15 29.57
CA GLU A 534 -14.43 11.81 30.56
C GLU A 534 -15.41 12.79 29.90
N GLY A 535 -16.46 13.18 30.61
CA GLY A 535 -17.50 14.06 30.07
C GLY A 535 -16.97 15.40 29.53
N SER A 536 -15.89 15.93 30.13
CA SER A 536 -15.18 17.14 29.67
C SER A 536 -14.56 17.02 28.29
N ASP A 537 -14.24 15.81 27.83
CA ASP A 537 -13.60 15.52 26.57
C ASP A 537 -14.59 14.96 25.52
N ARG A 538 -15.90 15.04 25.77
CA ARG A 538 -16.93 14.45 24.89
C ARG A 538 -16.82 14.87 23.44
N ALA A 539 -16.60 16.14 23.15
CA ALA A 539 -16.50 16.65 21.78
C ALA A 539 -15.31 16.06 21.04
N GLU A 540 -14.16 15.95 21.72
CA GLU A 540 -12.95 15.38 21.18
C GLU A 540 -13.09 13.86 20.99
N ALA A 541 -13.73 13.16 21.90
CA ALA A 541 -14.02 11.73 21.79
C ALA A 541 -14.89 11.43 20.55
N LEU A 542 -15.93 12.24 20.30
CA LEU A 542 -16.78 12.10 19.12
C LEU A 542 -16.04 12.44 17.82
N ARG A 543 -15.15 13.44 17.81
CA ARG A 543 -14.32 13.76 16.65
C ARG A 543 -13.41 12.59 16.26
N LEU A 544 -12.85 11.89 17.23
CA LEU A 544 -11.85 10.84 17.03
C LEU A 544 -12.47 9.46 16.78
N ALA A 545 -13.71 9.22 17.25
CA ALA A 545 -14.38 7.94 17.03
C ALA A 545 -14.80 7.75 15.57
N CYS A 546 -14.65 6.53 15.04
CA CYS A 546 -15.26 6.15 13.77
C CYS A 546 -16.78 6.37 13.84
N PRO A 547 -17.43 6.85 12.78
CA PRO A 547 -18.88 7.04 12.76
C PRO A 547 -19.64 5.72 12.64
N GLY A 548 -20.89 5.73 13.09
CA GLY A 548 -21.83 4.62 12.93
C GLY A 548 -21.44 3.34 13.65
N PRO A 549 -21.76 2.18 13.12
CA PRO A 549 -21.58 0.90 13.81
C PRO A 549 -20.12 0.48 13.99
N SER A 550 -19.17 1.15 13.33
CA SER A 550 -17.73 0.90 13.45
C SER A 550 -17.08 1.67 14.60
N GLY A 551 -17.83 2.57 15.29
CA GLY A 551 -17.31 3.39 16.38
C GLY A 551 -18.17 3.36 17.63
N VAL A 552 -17.51 3.34 18.80
CA VAL A 552 -18.12 3.40 20.12
C VAL A 552 -17.34 4.40 20.98
N VAL A 553 -18.05 5.23 21.72
CA VAL A 553 -17.48 6.08 22.76
C VAL A 553 -17.92 5.60 24.12
N VAL A 554 -17.00 5.55 25.08
CA VAL A 554 -17.26 5.26 26.48
C VAL A 554 -16.95 6.54 27.26
N ILE A 555 -17.99 7.18 27.72
CA ILE A 555 -17.88 8.44 28.49
C ILE A 555 -18.42 8.20 29.89
N ASP A 556 -17.60 8.46 30.90
CA ASP A 556 -17.93 8.26 32.29
C ASP A 556 -18.53 6.86 32.58
N GLY A 557 -17.90 5.81 31.97
CA GLY A 557 -18.32 4.43 32.13
C GLY A 557 -19.52 3.99 31.28
N ARG A 558 -20.11 4.85 30.46
CA ARG A 558 -21.26 4.52 29.60
C ARG A 558 -20.89 4.38 28.15
N ALA A 559 -21.13 3.21 27.57
CA ALA A 559 -20.85 2.91 26.17
C ALA A 559 -22.02 3.34 25.26
N THR A 560 -21.73 4.17 24.26
CA THR A 560 -22.68 4.57 23.22
C THR A 560 -22.07 4.41 21.83
N ALA A 561 -22.86 3.99 20.84
CA ALA A 561 -22.40 4.00 19.45
C ALA A 561 -22.18 5.45 18.99
N ALA A 562 -21.18 5.67 18.15
CA ALA A 562 -21.01 6.96 17.48
C ALA A 562 -22.15 7.20 16.47
N ASP A 563 -22.47 8.48 16.23
CA ASP A 563 -23.48 8.82 15.25
C ASP A 563 -23.04 8.41 13.84
N PRO A 564 -23.95 7.94 12.97
CA PRO A 564 -23.64 7.69 11.58
C PRO A 564 -23.21 8.96 10.85
N ASP A 565 -22.30 8.83 9.89
CA ASP A 565 -21.97 9.91 8.97
C ASP A 565 -23.12 10.07 7.95
N PRO A 566 -23.87 11.18 7.97
CA PRO A 566 -25.02 11.37 7.08
C PRO A 566 -24.59 11.55 5.61
N THR A 567 -23.30 11.74 5.34
CA THR A 567 -22.75 11.90 3.98
C THR A 567 -22.18 10.60 3.44
N ALA A 568 -22.17 9.53 4.24
CA ALA A 568 -21.61 8.24 3.85
C ALA A 568 -22.39 7.63 2.69
N GLY A 569 -21.67 7.24 1.63
CA GLY A 569 -22.21 6.45 0.52
C GLY A 569 -21.86 4.98 0.70
N ALA A 570 -22.70 4.10 0.18
CA ALA A 570 -22.47 2.66 0.16
C ALA A 570 -22.19 2.17 -1.27
N TRP A 571 -21.30 1.19 -1.39
CA TRP A 571 -21.02 0.43 -2.61
C TRP A 571 -21.38 -1.03 -2.35
N SER A 572 -22.67 -1.33 -2.35
CA SER A 572 -23.21 -2.61 -1.86
C SER A 572 -23.21 -3.74 -2.89
N HIS A 573 -23.03 -3.41 -4.18
CA HIS A 573 -23.09 -4.33 -5.33
C HIS A 573 -21.87 -4.18 -6.24
N GLN A 574 -21.67 -5.13 -7.16
CA GLN A 574 -20.58 -5.12 -8.14
C GLN A 574 -20.39 -3.75 -8.83
N TYR A 575 -21.47 -3.08 -9.17
CA TYR A 575 -21.47 -1.78 -9.86
C TYR A 575 -22.12 -0.68 -8.99
N GLY A 576 -21.83 -0.69 -7.69
CA GLY A 576 -22.26 0.31 -6.73
C GLY A 576 -23.61 0.00 -6.08
N THR A 577 -24.66 0.00 -6.86
CA THR A 577 -26.04 -0.18 -6.42
C THR A 577 -26.69 -1.40 -7.10
N PRO A 578 -27.85 -1.87 -6.64
CA PRO A 578 -28.59 -2.89 -7.37
C PRO A 578 -29.01 -2.44 -8.78
N GLY A 579 -29.04 -1.13 -9.03
CA GLY A 579 -29.30 -0.53 -10.35
C GLY A 579 -28.07 -0.45 -11.26
N ASN A 580 -26.89 -0.94 -10.86
CA ASN A 580 -25.64 -0.90 -11.63
C ASN A 580 -25.17 0.53 -11.99
N THR A 581 -25.35 1.50 -11.12
CA THR A 581 -25.12 2.92 -11.41
C THR A 581 -23.63 3.31 -11.49
N CYS A 582 -22.71 2.50 -11.01
CA CYS A 582 -21.31 2.84 -10.82
C CYS A 582 -21.09 4.14 -10.02
N ALA A 583 -22.02 4.50 -9.16
CA ALA A 583 -22.03 5.75 -8.39
C ALA A 583 -22.62 5.54 -6.99
N THR A 584 -22.25 6.44 -6.08
CA THR A 584 -22.89 6.60 -4.77
C THR A 584 -23.56 7.97 -4.69
N GLY A 585 -24.50 8.12 -3.76
CA GLY A 585 -25.17 9.41 -3.54
C GLY A 585 -24.35 10.43 -2.74
N GLN A 586 -23.13 10.06 -2.28
CA GLN A 586 -22.33 10.97 -1.48
C GLN A 586 -21.73 12.13 -2.29
N SER A 587 -21.30 13.17 -1.57
CA SER A 587 -20.60 14.34 -2.14
C SER A 587 -19.22 14.46 -1.51
N LEU A 588 -18.18 14.69 -2.32
CA LEU A 588 -16.78 14.83 -1.90
C LEU A 588 -16.40 16.32 -1.79
N ARG A 589 -16.87 16.99 -0.75
CA ARG A 589 -16.64 18.43 -0.57
C ARG A 589 -15.25 18.72 0.03
N GLY A 590 -14.57 19.71 -0.53
CA GLY A 590 -13.26 20.15 -0.07
C GLY A 590 -12.11 19.42 -0.75
N SER A 591 -10.92 19.51 -0.18
CA SER A 591 -9.70 18.89 -0.70
C SER A 591 -9.51 17.49 -0.13
N PRO A 592 -9.00 16.52 -0.91
CA PRO A 592 -8.67 15.21 -0.41
C PRO A 592 -7.46 15.26 0.54
N ARG A 593 -7.50 14.42 1.57
CA ARG A 593 -6.39 14.17 2.52
C ARG A 593 -6.27 12.67 2.73
N LEU A 594 -5.05 12.19 2.83
CA LEU A 594 -4.81 10.82 3.22
C LEU A 594 -5.25 10.63 4.68
N GLN A 595 -6.09 9.64 4.94
CA GLN A 595 -6.54 9.27 6.27
C GLN A 595 -5.82 8.02 6.79
N TRP A 596 -5.61 7.05 5.90
CA TRP A 596 -4.88 5.84 6.21
C TRP A 596 -4.27 5.20 4.97
N PHE A 597 -3.24 4.38 5.17
CA PHE A 597 -2.67 3.48 4.19
C PHE A 597 -2.23 2.17 4.84
N GLY A 598 -2.10 1.11 4.05
CA GLY A 598 -1.77 -0.23 4.53
C GLY A 598 -2.90 -1.22 4.22
N GLY A 599 -3.55 -1.75 5.25
CA GLY A 599 -4.60 -2.76 5.10
C GLY A 599 -4.06 -4.07 4.51
N HIS A 600 -4.86 -4.75 3.69
CA HIS A 600 -4.33 -5.88 2.93
C HIS A 600 -3.40 -5.39 1.82
N GLY A 601 -2.32 -6.14 1.60
CA GLY A 601 -1.36 -5.90 0.52
C GLY A 601 -1.60 -6.77 -0.70
N PRO A 602 -0.66 -6.78 -1.66
CA PRO A 602 -0.81 -7.52 -2.92
C PRO A 602 -0.66 -9.04 -2.81
N GLU A 603 -0.09 -9.57 -1.74
CA GLU A 603 0.27 -11.00 -1.62
C GLU A 603 -0.90 -11.96 -1.90
N ARG A 604 -2.08 -11.65 -1.37
CA ARG A 604 -3.29 -12.48 -1.50
C ARG A 604 -4.25 -12.01 -2.59
N MET A 605 -3.95 -10.87 -3.21
CA MET A 605 -4.86 -10.31 -4.21
C MET A 605 -4.68 -10.97 -5.56
N PRO A 606 -5.76 -11.16 -6.32
CA PRO A 606 -5.68 -11.75 -7.65
C PRO A 606 -4.86 -10.88 -8.60
N ASP A 607 -4.26 -11.51 -9.61
CA ASP A 607 -3.59 -10.75 -10.69
C ASP A 607 -4.55 -9.68 -11.24
N ARG A 608 -4.05 -8.47 -11.37
CA ARG A 608 -4.82 -7.28 -11.77
C ARG A 608 -5.63 -7.43 -13.06
N HIS A 609 -5.28 -8.37 -13.93
CA HIS A 609 -5.98 -8.62 -15.20
C HIS A 609 -7.18 -9.57 -15.06
N THR A 610 -7.33 -10.24 -13.93
CA THR A 610 -8.44 -11.19 -13.72
C THR A 610 -9.80 -10.52 -13.68
N ARG A 611 -9.86 -9.22 -13.32
CA ARG A 611 -11.10 -8.43 -13.24
C ARG A 611 -12.15 -9.10 -12.37
N GLY A 612 -11.75 -9.50 -11.17
CA GLY A 612 -12.62 -10.08 -10.16
C GLY A 612 -13.74 -9.14 -9.71
N HIS A 613 -14.51 -9.57 -8.73
CA HIS A 613 -15.56 -8.75 -8.14
C HIS A 613 -14.99 -7.43 -7.59
N ALA A 614 -15.68 -6.30 -7.85
CA ALA A 614 -15.32 -5.04 -7.22
C ALA A 614 -15.40 -5.18 -5.70
N PRO A 615 -14.54 -4.48 -4.93
CA PRO A 615 -14.73 -4.42 -3.49
C PRO A 615 -16.11 -3.84 -3.16
N LEU A 616 -16.71 -4.31 -2.07
CA LEU A 616 -17.97 -3.78 -1.53
C LEU A 616 -17.69 -2.93 -0.30
N ALA A 617 -18.49 -1.89 -0.06
CA ALA A 617 -18.30 -1.05 1.12
C ALA A 617 -19.64 -0.51 1.64
N ALA A 618 -19.89 -0.69 2.93
CA ALA A 618 -21.03 -0.12 3.65
C ALA A 618 -20.82 -0.24 5.17
N GLY A 619 -21.37 0.70 5.93
CA GLY A 619 -21.39 0.66 7.40
C GLY A 619 -20.00 0.60 8.05
N GLY A 620 -19.02 1.26 7.46
CA GLY A 620 -17.64 1.28 7.92
C GLY A 620 -16.81 0.05 7.54
N LEU A 621 -17.37 -0.87 6.76
CA LEU A 621 -16.71 -2.09 6.29
C LEU A 621 -16.40 -2.02 4.80
N VAL A 622 -15.20 -2.43 4.41
CA VAL A 622 -14.81 -2.71 3.01
C VAL A 622 -14.53 -4.21 2.88
N VAL A 623 -15.16 -4.87 1.93
CA VAL A 623 -14.96 -6.28 1.63
C VAL A 623 -14.25 -6.42 0.29
N SER A 624 -13.04 -6.96 0.31
CA SER A 624 -12.24 -7.23 -0.89
C SER A 624 -12.18 -8.72 -1.18
N VAL A 625 -12.16 -9.07 -2.47
CA VAL A 625 -12.03 -10.46 -2.92
C VAL A 625 -10.54 -10.78 -3.11
N ALA A 626 -10.05 -11.75 -2.34
CA ALA A 626 -8.73 -12.35 -2.48
C ALA A 626 -8.78 -13.57 -3.42
N GLU A 627 -7.63 -14.14 -3.77
CA GLU A 627 -7.56 -15.35 -4.61
C GLU A 627 -8.30 -16.54 -3.98
N ASP A 628 -8.24 -16.64 -2.65
CA ASP A 628 -8.71 -17.78 -1.85
C ASP A 628 -9.82 -17.42 -0.87
N GLY A 629 -10.36 -16.20 -0.93
CA GLY A 629 -11.36 -15.80 0.05
C GLY A 629 -11.80 -14.35 0.01
N LEU A 630 -12.29 -13.88 1.15
CA LEU A 630 -12.70 -12.50 1.38
C LEU A 630 -11.88 -11.89 2.52
N ILE A 631 -11.63 -10.59 2.41
CA ILE A 631 -10.96 -9.79 3.43
C ILE A 631 -11.86 -8.61 3.80
N GLY A 632 -12.27 -8.55 5.05
CA GLY A 632 -12.99 -7.41 5.63
C GLY A 632 -12.03 -6.41 6.25
N THR A 633 -12.08 -5.16 5.81
CA THR A 633 -11.20 -4.07 6.23
C THR A 633 -12.05 -2.92 6.77
N ASP A 634 -11.61 -2.26 7.83
CA ASP A 634 -12.22 -1.04 8.33
C ASP A 634 -11.98 0.10 7.32
N ALA A 635 -13.06 0.75 6.90
CA ALA A 635 -13.01 1.80 5.88
C ALA A 635 -12.30 3.08 6.36
N ARG A 636 -12.25 3.33 7.69
CA ARG A 636 -11.76 4.58 8.28
C ARG A 636 -10.31 4.54 8.75
N ASN A 637 -9.78 3.32 9.03
CA ASN A 637 -8.42 3.18 9.54
C ASN A 637 -7.58 2.06 8.88
N GLY A 638 -8.18 1.33 7.94
CA GLY A 638 -7.48 0.31 7.16
C GLY A 638 -7.20 -1.00 7.91
N THR A 639 -7.74 -1.19 9.12
CA THR A 639 -7.52 -2.42 9.88
C THR A 639 -8.21 -3.61 9.21
N VAL A 640 -7.48 -4.67 8.94
CA VAL A 640 -8.08 -5.95 8.54
C VAL A 640 -8.81 -6.54 9.75
N ARG A 641 -10.15 -6.54 9.69
CA ARG A 641 -11.00 -7.03 10.77
C ARG A 641 -11.13 -8.54 10.77
N TRP A 642 -11.27 -9.12 9.60
CA TRP A 642 -11.41 -10.55 9.39
C TRP A 642 -10.95 -10.98 8.00
N SER A 643 -10.67 -12.26 7.87
CA SER A 643 -10.40 -12.90 6.59
C SER A 643 -10.99 -14.32 6.64
N ILE A 644 -11.75 -14.67 5.62
CA ILE A 644 -12.40 -15.99 5.51
C ILE A 644 -12.05 -16.65 4.19
N ALA A 645 -11.89 -17.97 4.21
CA ALA A 645 -11.79 -18.75 3.00
C ALA A 645 -13.17 -18.78 2.31
N LEU A 646 -13.17 -18.54 1.01
CA LEU A 646 -14.38 -18.61 0.17
C LEU A 646 -14.06 -19.44 -1.06
N PRO A 647 -14.59 -20.66 -1.16
CA PRO A 647 -14.47 -21.45 -2.38
C PRO A 647 -14.99 -20.67 -3.58
N GLU A 648 -14.36 -20.85 -4.74
CA GLU A 648 -14.77 -20.17 -5.97
C GLU A 648 -14.72 -18.62 -5.88
N ALA A 649 -13.91 -18.05 -4.99
CA ALA A 649 -13.73 -16.61 -4.90
C ALA A 649 -13.34 -16.00 -6.25
N MET A 650 -12.56 -16.73 -7.05
CA MET A 650 -12.16 -16.35 -8.41
C MET A 650 -13.13 -16.94 -9.43
N ARG A 651 -14.30 -16.34 -9.55
CA ARG A 651 -15.29 -16.67 -10.57
C ARG A 651 -14.92 -16.11 -11.95
N TYR A 652 -15.84 -16.21 -12.89
CA TYR A 652 -15.67 -15.63 -14.23
C TYR A 652 -15.41 -14.12 -14.14
N ALA A 653 -14.65 -13.56 -15.09
CA ALA A 653 -14.38 -12.10 -15.09
C ALA A 653 -15.68 -11.31 -15.07
N MET A 654 -15.83 -10.39 -14.12
CA MET A 654 -17.09 -9.70 -13.81
C MET A 654 -17.74 -8.92 -14.97
N PRO A 655 -16.98 -8.35 -15.91
CA PRO A 655 -17.61 -7.73 -17.09
C PRO A 655 -18.53 -8.66 -17.87
N TYR A 656 -18.32 -9.95 -17.76
CA TYR A 656 -19.05 -10.98 -18.48
C TYR A 656 -20.02 -11.77 -17.61
N ASP A 657 -19.91 -11.69 -16.27
CA ASP A 657 -20.76 -12.43 -15.34
C ASP A 657 -21.82 -11.54 -14.66
N GLY A 658 -21.45 -10.38 -14.18
CA GLY A 658 -22.24 -9.63 -13.20
C GLY A 658 -21.83 -10.00 -11.77
N GLY A 659 -22.53 -9.44 -10.75
CA GLY A 659 -22.15 -9.60 -9.35
C GLY A 659 -22.63 -10.92 -8.74
N TYR A 660 -21.80 -11.52 -7.92
CA TYR A 660 -22.16 -12.70 -7.10
C TYR A 660 -22.02 -12.44 -5.60
N LEU A 661 -21.63 -11.23 -5.23
CA LEU A 661 -21.56 -10.74 -3.86
C LEU A 661 -22.48 -9.54 -3.70
N VAL A 662 -23.12 -9.45 -2.56
CA VAL A 662 -23.90 -8.27 -2.16
C VAL A 662 -23.75 -8.02 -0.66
N LEU A 663 -23.56 -6.76 -0.30
CA LEU A 663 -23.42 -6.29 1.08
C LEU A 663 -24.70 -5.53 1.47
N ALA A 664 -25.20 -5.74 2.69
CA ALA A 664 -26.25 -4.90 3.23
C ALA A 664 -25.79 -3.44 3.38
N ASP A 665 -26.68 -2.48 3.22
CA ASP A 665 -26.34 -1.06 3.22
C ASP A 665 -25.78 -0.55 4.56
N ASP A 666 -26.02 -1.29 5.64
CA ASP A 666 -25.47 -1.05 6.98
C ASP A 666 -24.20 -1.88 7.28
N GLY A 667 -23.69 -2.65 6.30
CA GLY A 667 -22.53 -3.52 6.45
C GLY A 667 -22.75 -4.76 7.31
N SER A 668 -23.97 -5.00 7.83
CA SER A 668 -24.21 -6.06 8.82
C SER A 668 -24.21 -7.47 8.24
N ARG A 669 -24.53 -7.62 6.96
CA ARG A 669 -24.65 -8.92 6.28
C ARG A 669 -24.05 -8.87 4.89
N LEU A 670 -23.39 -9.95 4.53
CA LEU A 670 -22.86 -10.20 3.18
C LEU A 670 -23.45 -11.50 2.66
N TRP A 671 -23.90 -11.51 1.43
CA TRP A 671 -24.34 -12.70 0.71
C TRP A 671 -23.38 -13.01 -0.44
N ALA A 672 -23.01 -14.28 -0.61
CA ALA A 672 -22.09 -14.75 -1.64
C ALA A 672 -22.63 -16.00 -2.32
N ALA A 673 -22.80 -15.94 -3.63
CA ALA A 673 -23.24 -17.07 -4.45
C ALA A 673 -22.04 -17.88 -4.92
N VAL A 674 -21.59 -18.83 -4.12
CA VAL A 674 -20.36 -19.61 -4.32
C VAL A 674 -20.56 -21.06 -3.87
N ASP A 675 -19.74 -21.96 -4.34
CA ASP A 675 -19.71 -23.39 -3.94
C ASP A 675 -21.11 -24.06 -3.95
N GLY A 676 -21.89 -23.72 -4.98
CA GLY A 676 -23.25 -24.28 -5.13
C GLY A 676 -24.26 -23.79 -4.10
N ALA A 677 -23.89 -22.90 -3.20
CA ALA A 677 -24.75 -22.36 -2.15
C ALA A 677 -24.77 -20.83 -2.15
N LEU A 678 -25.77 -20.26 -1.52
CA LEU A 678 -25.81 -18.85 -1.16
C LEU A 678 -25.36 -18.74 0.31
N TRP A 679 -24.15 -18.27 0.49
CA TRP A 679 -23.57 -18.06 1.82
C TRP A 679 -24.09 -16.74 2.39
N GLU A 680 -24.47 -16.75 3.65
CA GLU A 680 -24.78 -15.57 4.44
C GLU A 680 -23.69 -15.42 5.51
N VAL A 681 -23.00 -14.29 5.47
CA VAL A 681 -21.86 -13.99 6.34
C VAL A 681 -22.17 -12.76 7.19
N ASP A 682 -21.85 -12.82 8.47
CA ASP A 682 -21.90 -11.67 9.35
C ASP A 682 -20.82 -10.67 8.95
N GLY A 683 -21.19 -9.46 8.56
CA GLY A 683 -20.25 -8.47 8.04
C GLY A 683 -19.25 -7.97 9.07
N ARG A 684 -19.59 -8.00 10.36
CA ARG A 684 -18.72 -7.51 11.44
C ARG A 684 -17.63 -8.50 11.82
N SER A 685 -18.00 -9.79 11.89
CA SER A 685 -17.10 -10.85 12.36
C SER A 685 -16.51 -11.71 11.24
N GLY A 686 -17.07 -11.67 10.03
CA GLY A 686 -16.75 -12.60 8.96
C GLY A 686 -17.30 -14.03 9.18
N SER A 687 -18.06 -14.26 10.22
CA SER A 687 -18.60 -15.60 10.53
C SER A 687 -19.68 -16.00 9.55
N VAL A 688 -19.61 -17.24 9.03
CA VAL A 688 -20.66 -17.79 8.17
C VAL A 688 -21.87 -18.11 9.02
N VAL A 689 -22.97 -17.40 8.80
CA VAL A 689 -24.23 -17.55 9.54
C VAL A 689 -25.06 -18.68 8.96
N ARG A 690 -25.13 -18.76 7.63
CA ARG A 690 -25.94 -19.73 6.92
C ARG A 690 -25.36 -20.04 5.55
N ARG A 691 -25.57 -21.26 5.07
CA ARG A 691 -25.36 -21.68 3.69
C ARG A 691 -26.65 -22.23 3.14
N ARG A 692 -27.22 -21.61 2.14
CA ARG A 692 -28.48 -22.01 1.52
C ARG A 692 -28.19 -22.78 0.24
N PRO A 693 -28.64 -24.05 0.11
CA PRO A 693 -28.57 -24.76 -1.15
C PRO A 693 -29.44 -24.04 -2.21
N HIS A 694 -29.18 -24.32 -3.48
CA HIS A 694 -30.04 -23.82 -4.53
C HIS A 694 -31.42 -24.50 -4.44
N PRO A 695 -32.57 -23.76 -4.56
CA PRO A 695 -33.92 -24.33 -4.42
C PRO A 695 -34.26 -25.37 -5.49
N ILE A 696 -33.58 -25.32 -6.64
CA ILE A 696 -33.72 -26.32 -7.69
C ILE A 696 -32.51 -27.28 -7.60
N PRO A 697 -32.72 -28.59 -7.35
CA PRO A 697 -31.64 -29.57 -7.26
C PRO A 697 -30.73 -29.57 -8.51
N GLY A 698 -29.43 -29.67 -8.30
CA GLY A 698 -28.43 -29.71 -9.38
C GLY A 698 -28.19 -28.37 -10.09
N ARG A 699 -28.74 -27.26 -9.60
CA ARG A 699 -28.46 -25.90 -10.10
C ARG A 699 -27.51 -25.16 -9.19
N HIS A 700 -26.94 -24.11 -9.73
CA HIS A 700 -26.04 -23.21 -9.02
C HIS A 700 -26.53 -21.76 -9.07
N TRP A 701 -26.24 -21.01 -8.02
CA TRP A 701 -26.50 -19.60 -7.94
C TRP A 701 -25.63 -18.82 -8.92
N GLY A 702 -26.20 -17.87 -9.62
CA GLY A 702 -25.51 -16.98 -10.53
C GLY A 702 -25.35 -15.56 -9.96
N TRP A 703 -25.99 -14.58 -10.61
CA TRP A 703 -26.09 -13.20 -10.13
C TRP A 703 -26.90 -13.11 -8.84
N VAL A 704 -26.48 -12.20 -7.94
CA VAL A 704 -27.20 -11.89 -6.70
C VAL A 704 -27.26 -10.38 -6.52
N ALA A 705 -28.42 -9.87 -6.11
CA ALA A 705 -28.61 -8.48 -5.73
C ALA A 705 -29.59 -8.37 -4.54
N ARG A 706 -29.60 -7.21 -3.88
CA ARG A 706 -30.54 -6.88 -2.82
C ARG A 706 -31.23 -5.56 -3.16
N SER A 707 -32.53 -5.57 -3.31
CA SER A 707 -33.33 -4.39 -3.63
C SER A 707 -34.57 -4.34 -2.76
N GLY A 708 -34.88 -3.18 -2.17
CA GLY A 708 -35.99 -3.02 -1.25
C GLY A 708 -35.96 -4.01 -0.05
N GLY A 709 -34.77 -4.34 0.44
CA GLY A 709 -34.58 -5.28 1.54
C GLY A 709 -34.67 -6.77 1.15
N LYS A 710 -35.04 -7.10 -0.07
CA LYS A 710 -35.22 -8.48 -0.57
C LYS A 710 -34.06 -8.92 -1.45
N LEU A 711 -33.66 -10.19 -1.35
CA LEU A 711 -32.68 -10.81 -2.23
C LEU A 711 -33.35 -11.17 -3.58
N LEU A 712 -32.60 -10.95 -4.64
CA LEU A 712 -32.89 -11.38 -6.00
C LEU A 712 -31.70 -12.18 -6.50
N ALA A 713 -31.94 -13.22 -7.26
CA ALA A 713 -30.85 -14.06 -7.74
C ALA A 713 -31.15 -14.64 -9.13
N SER A 714 -30.12 -15.20 -9.75
CA SER A 714 -30.29 -16.02 -10.95
C SER A 714 -29.80 -17.45 -10.74
N SER A 715 -30.35 -18.36 -11.54
CA SER A 715 -29.99 -19.77 -11.59
C SER A 715 -29.17 -20.05 -12.83
N LEU A 716 -27.91 -20.48 -12.67
CA LEU A 716 -27.04 -20.83 -13.79
C LEU A 716 -27.58 -22.05 -14.57
N PHE A 717 -27.04 -22.23 -15.76
CA PHE A 717 -27.26 -23.44 -16.54
C PHE A 717 -26.73 -24.67 -15.80
N PRO A 718 -27.29 -25.88 -16.02
CA PRO A 718 -26.86 -27.10 -15.31
C PRO A 718 -25.38 -27.43 -15.54
N GLU A 719 -24.90 -27.26 -16.76
CA GLU A 719 -23.54 -27.57 -17.16
C GLU A 719 -22.60 -26.34 -17.16
N ALA A 720 -23.00 -25.23 -16.49
CA ALA A 720 -22.20 -24.03 -16.45
C ALA A 720 -20.88 -24.23 -15.68
N PRO A 721 -19.72 -23.92 -16.27
CA PRO A 721 -18.49 -23.84 -15.50
C PRO A 721 -18.62 -22.73 -14.48
N ARG A 722 -18.31 -23.04 -13.22
CA ARG A 722 -18.47 -22.10 -12.09
C ARG A 722 -17.28 -21.16 -11.93
N THR A 723 -16.08 -21.66 -12.27
CA THR A 723 -14.84 -20.90 -12.21
C THR A 723 -14.04 -21.11 -13.50
N LEU A 724 -13.15 -20.17 -13.81
CA LEU A 724 -12.12 -20.32 -14.82
C LEU A 724 -10.80 -20.70 -14.16
N LYS A 725 -9.93 -21.37 -14.90
CA LYS A 725 -8.53 -21.52 -14.50
C LYS A 725 -7.87 -20.16 -14.46
N ALA A 726 -6.86 -19.98 -13.59
CA ALA A 726 -6.23 -18.69 -13.38
C ALA A 726 -5.71 -18.05 -14.69
N TYR A 727 -5.14 -18.81 -15.60
CA TYR A 727 -4.66 -18.30 -16.89
C TYR A 727 -5.79 -17.89 -17.84
N GLU A 728 -7.01 -18.41 -17.66
CA GLU A 728 -8.20 -18.05 -18.45
C GLU A 728 -8.83 -16.76 -17.94
N LEU A 729 -8.53 -16.39 -16.68
CA LEU A 729 -8.99 -15.14 -16.07
C LEU A 729 -8.14 -13.94 -16.52
N VAL A 730 -6.90 -14.19 -16.95
CA VAL A 730 -6.03 -13.13 -17.48
C VAL A 730 -6.43 -12.83 -18.92
N ASP A 731 -6.65 -11.56 -19.20
CA ASP A 731 -6.94 -11.08 -20.53
C ASP A 731 -5.65 -11.00 -21.36
N LEU A 732 -5.23 -12.14 -21.90
CA LEU A 732 -3.99 -12.26 -22.66
C LEU A 732 -4.09 -11.65 -24.05
N GLU A 733 -5.32 -11.54 -24.57
CA GLU A 733 -5.58 -10.93 -25.88
C GLU A 733 -6.64 -9.83 -25.71
N TYR A 734 -6.25 -8.61 -25.86
CA TYR A 734 -7.11 -7.42 -25.71
C TYR A 734 -8.31 -7.39 -26.65
N ARG A 735 -8.27 -8.19 -27.71
CA ARG A 735 -9.30 -8.30 -28.74
C ARG A 735 -10.16 -9.55 -28.62
N SER A 736 -9.84 -10.47 -27.71
CA SER A 736 -10.63 -11.70 -27.59
C SER A 736 -11.96 -11.37 -26.93
N ARG A 737 -13.03 -11.63 -27.61
CA ARG A 737 -14.40 -11.54 -27.12
C ARG A 737 -14.69 -12.81 -26.31
N ARG A 738 -14.83 -12.67 -25.00
CA ARG A 738 -15.19 -13.76 -24.12
C ARG A 738 -16.69 -14.00 -24.14
N PRO A 739 -17.16 -15.24 -24.03
CA PRO A 739 -18.56 -15.51 -23.84
C PRO A 739 -19.11 -14.84 -22.58
N MET A 740 -20.32 -14.31 -22.67
CA MET A 740 -21.07 -13.81 -21.51
C MET A 740 -21.56 -14.98 -20.66
N VAL A 741 -21.65 -14.74 -19.35
CA VAL A 741 -22.30 -15.71 -18.43
C VAL A 741 -23.79 -15.49 -18.46
N CYS A 742 -24.54 -16.57 -18.64
CA CYS A 742 -25.98 -16.55 -18.72
C CYS A 742 -26.62 -17.48 -17.69
N SER A 743 -27.85 -17.17 -17.35
CA SER A 743 -28.68 -17.93 -16.41
C SER A 743 -29.95 -18.44 -17.06
N LYS A 744 -30.46 -19.56 -16.54
CA LYS A 744 -31.68 -20.23 -17.04
C LYS A 744 -32.95 -19.78 -16.33
N ALA A 745 -32.83 -19.10 -15.20
CA ALA A 745 -33.98 -18.52 -14.50
C ALA A 745 -33.57 -17.34 -13.63
N LEU A 746 -34.51 -16.47 -13.35
CA LEU A 746 -34.47 -15.49 -12.28
C LEU A 746 -35.35 -15.98 -11.13
N LEU A 747 -34.99 -15.67 -9.90
CA LEU A 747 -35.76 -16.09 -8.73
C LEU A 747 -35.57 -15.12 -7.55
N ARG A 748 -36.53 -15.17 -6.63
CA ARG A 748 -36.42 -14.52 -5.33
C ARG A 748 -36.26 -15.61 -4.26
N PRO A 749 -35.06 -15.71 -3.61
CA PRO A 749 -34.89 -16.64 -2.51
C PRO A 749 -35.85 -16.31 -1.35
N SER A 750 -36.48 -17.33 -0.77
CA SER A 750 -37.37 -17.13 0.39
C SER A 750 -36.57 -16.75 1.63
N GLU A 751 -37.02 -15.79 2.41
CA GLU A 751 -36.34 -15.39 3.64
C GLU A 751 -36.42 -16.47 4.74
N SER A 752 -37.53 -17.19 4.81
CA SER A 752 -37.83 -18.13 5.89
C SER A 752 -37.31 -19.54 5.64
N GLY A 753 -36.91 -19.89 4.41
CA GLY A 753 -36.54 -21.26 4.05
C GLY A 753 -35.49 -21.38 2.96
N ASP A 754 -35.27 -22.56 2.44
CA ASP A 754 -34.34 -22.84 1.34
C ASP A 754 -35.05 -22.83 -0.04
N GLY A 755 -36.32 -22.45 -0.10
CA GLY A 755 -37.13 -22.32 -1.31
C GLY A 755 -36.92 -20.97 -2.01
N ALA A 756 -37.74 -20.75 -3.04
CA ALA A 756 -37.89 -19.48 -3.71
C ALA A 756 -39.35 -19.02 -3.62
N ASP A 757 -39.58 -17.70 -3.40
CA ASP A 757 -40.93 -17.14 -3.38
C ASP A 757 -41.53 -17.11 -4.79
N TRP A 758 -40.69 -16.87 -5.80
CA TRP A 758 -41.02 -17.03 -7.21
C TRP A 758 -39.81 -17.43 -8.04
N THR A 759 -40.03 -18.01 -9.20
CA THR A 759 -39.03 -18.38 -10.20
C THR A 759 -39.56 -18.05 -11.60
N VAL A 760 -38.77 -17.34 -12.40
CA VAL A 760 -39.07 -17.01 -13.79
C VAL A 760 -38.04 -17.71 -14.69
N PRO A 761 -38.39 -18.89 -15.24
CA PRO A 761 -37.54 -19.64 -16.17
C PRO A 761 -37.50 -18.96 -17.54
N THR A 762 -36.50 -19.28 -18.36
CA THR A 762 -36.46 -18.96 -19.79
C THR A 762 -36.15 -20.22 -20.61
N GLU A 763 -36.70 -20.31 -21.81
CA GLU A 763 -36.24 -21.26 -22.79
C GLU A 763 -34.86 -20.91 -23.35
N GLY A 764 -34.56 -19.61 -23.46
CA GLY A 764 -33.29 -19.07 -23.89
C GLY A 764 -32.31 -18.84 -22.73
N ALA A 765 -31.83 -17.60 -22.57
CA ALA A 765 -30.83 -17.24 -21.60
C ALA A 765 -31.00 -15.82 -21.05
N TRP A 766 -30.92 -15.64 -19.73
CA TRP A 766 -30.75 -14.35 -19.09
C TRP A 766 -29.29 -13.96 -19.07
N VAL A 767 -28.95 -12.76 -19.53
CA VAL A 767 -27.57 -12.27 -19.57
C VAL A 767 -27.21 -11.65 -18.22
N ASN A 768 -26.40 -12.34 -17.41
CA ASN A 768 -26.11 -11.95 -16.01
C ASN A 768 -25.58 -10.52 -15.88
N ALA A 769 -24.64 -10.13 -16.75
CA ALA A 769 -24.03 -8.79 -16.75
C ALA A 769 -24.99 -7.63 -16.97
N THR A 770 -26.25 -7.93 -17.38
CA THR A 770 -27.30 -6.94 -17.64
C THR A 770 -28.36 -6.91 -16.56
N LEU A 771 -28.29 -7.80 -15.58
CA LEU A 771 -29.30 -7.84 -14.52
C LEU A 771 -29.13 -6.67 -13.55
N CYS A 772 -30.21 -5.94 -13.31
CA CYS A 772 -30.27 -4.82 -12.37
C CYS A 772 -31.68 -4.65 -11.79
N ALA A 773 -31.79 -3.92 -10.67
CA ALA A 773 -33.05 -3.74 -9.99
C ALA A 773 -33.19 -2.33 -9.38
N GLU A 774 -34.37 -1.77 -9.45
CA GLU A 774 -34.73 -0.50 -8.80
C GLU A 774 -36.24 -0.43 -8.56
N ALA A 775 -36.64 0.20 -7.46
CA ALA A 775 -38.04 0.55 -7.17
C ALA A 775 -39.06 -0.60 -7.37
N GLY A 776 -38.70 -1.80 -6.85
CA GLY A 776 -39.56 -2.97 -6.95
C GLY A 776 -39.62 -3.63 -8.32
N ARG A 777 -38.68 -3.31 -9.21
CA ARG A 777 -38.60 -3.90 -10.57
C ARG A 777 -37.23 -4.52 -10.80
N VAL A 778 -37.20 -5.59 -11.62
CA VAL A 778 -35.97 -6.25 -12.10
C VAL A 778 -35.91 -6.10 -13.61
N TYR A 779 -34.78 -5.71 -14.12
CA TYR A 779 -34.51 -5.55 -15.54
C TYR A 779 -33.38 -6.46 -15.98
N GLY A 780 -33.45 -6.94 -17.21
CA GLY A 780 -32.42 -7.77 -17.82
C GLY A 780 -32.61 -7.96 -19.31
N ILE A 781 -31.58 -8.47 -19.97
CA ILE A 781 -31.68 -8.93 -21.35
C ILE A 781 -31.91 -10.42 -21.35
N GLU A 782 -32.96 -10.85 -22.06
CA GLU A 782 -33.29 -12.24 -22.34
C GLU A 782 -32.96 -12.53 -23.81
N ALA A 783 -32.03 -13.43 -24.07
CA ALA A 783 -31.72 -13.94 -25.40
C ALA A 783 -32.62 -15.14 -25.72
N ARG A 784 -33.24 -15.15 -26.91
CA ARG A 784 -34.27 -16.13 -27.36
C ARG A 784 -33.92 -16.82 -28.65
N GLY A 785 -32.74 -16.48 -29.25
CA GLY A 785 -32.31 -17.06 -30.51
C GLY A 785 -32.10 -18.57 -30.44
N ALA A 786 -32.00 -19.22 -31.58
CA ALA A 786 -31.87 -20.68 -31.66
C ALA A 786 -30.64 -21.21 -30.88
N LYS A 787 -29.52 -20.51 -30.92
CA LYS A 787 -28.30 -20.84 -30.16
C LYS A 787 -28.52 -20.74 -28.66
N ALA A 788 -29.19 -19.67 -28.19
CA ALA A 788 -29.47 -19.50 -26.77
C ALA A 788 -30.41 -20.57 -26.20
N ARG A 789 -31.35 -21.08 -27.03
CA ARG A 789 -32.23 -22.17 -26.65
C ARG A 789 -31.50 -23.53 -26.61
N ALA A 790 -30.60 -23.73 -27.56
CA ALA A 790 -29.84 -24.99 -27.67
C ALA A 790 -28.66 -25.09 -26.66
N ASP A 791 -28.20 -23.93 -26.10
CA ASP A 791 -27.07 -23.92 -25.20
C ASP A 791 -27.38 -24.62 -23.86
N ARG A 792 -26.37 -25.32 -23.33
CA ARG A 792 -26.42 -26.03 -22.04
C ARG A 792 -25.44 -25.51 -21.02
N THR A 793 -24.50 -24.67 -21.47
CA THR A 793 -23.37 -24.23 -20.67
C THR A 793 -23.57 -22.82 -20.10
N GLY A 794 -24.48 -22.01 -20.66
CA GLY A 794 -24.66 -20.60 -20.28
C GLY A 794 -23.43 -19.72 -20.63
N ARG A 795 -22.71 -20.08 -21.68
CA ARG A 795 -21.54 -19.33 -22.17
C ARG A 795 -21.75 -18.97 -23.63
N LEU A 796 -22.38 -17.82 -23.88
CA LEU A 796 -22.80 -17.35 -25.21
C LEU A 796 -22.04 -16.10 -25.60
N THR A 797 -21.63 -15.99 -26.86
CA THR A 797 -21.03 -14.77 -27.40
C THR A 797 -22.09 -13.67 -27.55
N CYS A 798 -21.70 -12.41 -27.59
CA CYS A 798 -22.65 -11.29 -27.82
C CYS A 798 -23.39 -11.47 -29.16
N ALA A 799 -22.73 -11.99 -30.20
CA ALA A 799 -23.38 -12.29 -31.47
C ALA A 799 -24.52 -13.32 -31.32
N ASP A 800 -24.30 -14.39 -30.56
CA ASP A 800 -25.33 -15.41 -30.29
C ASP A 800 -26.49 -14.83 -29.45
N LEU A 801 -26.17 -13.92 -28.52
CA LEU A 801 -27.17 -13.27 -27.67
C LEU A 801 -28.03 -12.26 -28.43
N LEU A 802 -27.44 -11.51 -29.39
CA LEU A 802 -28.14 -10.50 -30.18
C LEU A 802 -28.92 -11.07 -31.38
N GLU A 803 -28.81 -12.37 -31.67
CA GLU A 803 -29.60 -13.02 -32.74
C GLU A 803 -31.08 -12.76 -32.59
N ASP A 804 -31.63 -12.94 -31.38
CA ASP A 804 -32.97 -12.58 -30.96
C ASP A 804 -32.95 -12.30 -29.45
N ALA A 805 -33.08 -11.03 -29.09
CA ALA A 805 -33.02 -10.61 -27.71
C ALA A 805 -34.12 -9.60 -27.37
N ALA A 806 -34.53 -9.56 -26.14
CA ALA A 806 -35.45 -8.56 -25.60
C ALA A 806 -34.92 -7.99 -24.27
N VAL A 807 -35.16 -6.71 -24.06
CA VAL A 807 -35.07 -6.12 -22.71
C VAL A 807 -36.40 -6.39 -22.01
N VAL A 808 -36.32 -6.94 -20.83
CA VAL A 808 -37.48 -7.39 -20.04
C VAL A 808 -37.52 -6.67 -18.71
N CYS A 809 -38.68 -6.28 -18.27
CA CYS A 809 -38.94 -5.78 -16.92
C CYS A 809 -39.89 -6.74 -16.18
N LEU A 810 -39.47 -7.15 -14.98
CA LEU A 810 -40.30 -7.97 -14.09
C LEU A 810 -40.67 -7.18 -12.84
N ASP A 811 -41.79 -7.54 -12.24
CA ASP A 811 -42.15 -7.14 -10.89
C ASP A 811 -41.28 -7.94 -9.88
N ALA A 812 -40.56 -7.26 -9.00
CA ALA A 812 -39.72 -7.92 -8.01
C ALA A 812 -40.53 -8.64 -6.91
N ALA A 813 -41.82 -8.33 -6.75
CA ALA A 813 -42.66 -8.92 -5.72
C ALA A 813 -43.11 -10.35 -6.09
N ASP A 814 -43.46 -10.60 -7.34
CA ASP A 814 -44.08 -11.85 -7.81
C ASP A 814 -43.43 -12.46 -9.08
N GLY A 815 -42.43 -11.78 -9.66
CA GLY A 815 -41.77 -12.23 -10.90
C GLY A 815 -42.57 -12.01 -12.18
N ARG A 816 -43.72 -11.37 -12.11
CA ARG A 816 -44.59 -11.15 -13.29
C ARG A 816 -43.93 -10.21 -14.27
N ARG A 817 -43.98 -10.54 -15.58
CA ARG A 817 -43.52 -9.63 -16.66
C ARG A 817 -44.42 -8.41 -16.73
N LEU A 818 -43.85 -7.21 -16.58
CA LEU A 818 -44.53 -5.94 -16.69
C LEU A 818 -44.51 -5.44 -18.13
N TRP A 819 -43.37 -5.52 -18.77
CA TRP A 819 -43.21 -5.18 -20.19
C TRP A 819 -41.95 -5.88 -20.76
N GLU A 820 -41.91 -5.96 -22.09
CA GLU A 820 -40.72 -6.39 -22.84
C GLU A 820 -40.60 -5.58 -24.13
N ARG A 821 -39.33 -5.38 -24.58
CA ARG A 821 -39.05 -4.68 -25.84
C ARG A 821 -37.98 -5.46 -26.61
N PRO A 822 -38.22 -5.78 -27.89
CA PRO A 822 -37.20 -6.38 -28.75
C PRO A 822 -35.95 -5.50 -28.80
N LEU A 823 -34.80 -6.12 -28.58
CA LEU A 823 -33.53 -5.43 -28.67
C LEU A 823 -32.95 -5.54 -30.06
N ARG A 824 -33.04 -4.45 -30.82
CA ARG A 824 -32.39 -4.30 -32.12
C ARG A 824 -31.32 -3.22 -32.00
N TRP A 825 -30.08 -3.60 -32.19
CA TRP A 825 -28.94 -2.70 -31.99
C TRP A 825 -27.86 -2.87 -33.08
N PRO A 826 -28.13 -2.39 -34.33
CA PRO A 826 -27.21 -2.59 -35.46
C PRO A 826 -25.87 -1.86 -35.27
N GLU A 827 -25.79 -0.84 -34.39
CA GLU A 827 -24.59 -0.07 -34.10
C GLU A 827 -23.67 -0.78 -33.10
N ALA A 828 -24.17 -1.74 -32.30
CA ALA A 828 -23.41 -2.45 -31.27
C ALA A 828 -23.19 -3.92 -31.66
N GLU A 829 -21.98 -4.40 -31.49
CA GLU A 829 -21.59 -5.81 -31.62
C GLU A 829 -21.47 -6.47 -30.25
N ASP A 830 -21.18 -5.69 -29.22
CA ASP A 830 -21.02 -6.12 -27.83
C ASP A 830 -22.01 -5.41 -26.92
N ILE A 831 -22.73 -6.19 -26.12
CA ILE A 831 -23.52 -5.71 -25.00
C ILE A 831 -22.59 -5.53 -23.81
N LEU A 832 -22.48 -4.34 -23.25
CA LEU A 832 -21.66 -4.07 -22.09
C LEU A 832 -22.46 -4.18 -20.80
N GLY A 833 -23.68 -3.67 -20.74
CA GLY A 833 -24.55 -3.81 -19.60
C GLY A 833 -25.79 -2.97 -19.60
N LEU A 834 -26.61 -3.16 -18.56
CA LEU A 834 -27.75 -2.33 -18.19
C LEU A 834 -27.49 -1.61 -16.87
N ALA A 835 -27.98 -0.38 -16.76
CA ALA A 835 -28.07 0.32 -15.51
C ALA A 835 -29.45 0.99 -15.39
N VAL A 836 -29.98 1.09 -14.18
CA VAL A 836 -31.26 1.76 -13.92
C VAL A 836 -31.12 2.75 -12.76
N SER A 837 -31.65 3.96 -12.95
CA SER A 837 -31.70 4.97 -11.90
C SER A 837 -32.76 6.03 -12.22
N GLY A 838 -33.51 6.46 -11.22
CA GLY A 838 -34.48 7.55 -11.33
C GLY A 838 -35.54 7.33 -12.41
N GLY A 839 -35.97 6.09 -12.62
CA GLY A 839 -36.98 5.73 -13.64
C GLY A 839 -36.41 5.71 -15.07
N ARG A 840 -35.10 5.70 -15.26
CA ARG A 840 -34.41 5.60 -16.55
C ARG A 840 -33.54 4.35 -16.60
N LEU A 841 -33.54 3.70 -17.76
CA LEU A 841 -32.79 2.50 -18.06
C LEU A 841 -31.75 2.82 -19.15
N PHE A 842 -30.50 2.54 -18.86
CA PHE A 842 -29.36 2.80 -19.73
C PHE A 842 -28.79 1.50 -20.29
N LEU A 843 -28.79 1.36 -21.61
CA LEU A 843 -28.13 0.29 -22.32
C LEU A 843 -26.78 0.79 -22.83
N SER A 844 -25.72 0.09 -22.51
CA SER A 844 -24.38 0.37 -23.02
C SER A 844 -23.86 -0.75 -23.91
N GLY A 845 -23.29 -0.37 -25.04
CA GLY A 845 -22.73 -1.30 -26.04
C GLY A 845 -21.49 -0.74 -26.71
N ALA A 846 -20.81 -1.59 -27.45
CA ALA A 846 -19.64 -1.21 -28.21
C ALA A 846 -19.61 -1.91 -29.57
N ARG A 847 -18.90 -1.29 -30.53
CA ARG A 847 -18.55 -1.87 -31.83
C ARG A 847 -17.09 -1.66 -32.14
N SER A 848 -16.44 -2.68 -32.72
CA SER A 848 -15.07 -2.56 -33.19
C SER A 848 -14.98 -1.66 -34.42
N ALA A 849 -14.10 -0.66 -34.39
CA ALA A 849 -13.82 0.26 -35.46
C ALA A 849 -12.31 0.26 -35.78
N GLY A 850 -11.83 -0.75 -36.50
CA GLY A 850 -10.41 -0.95 -36.77
C GLY A 850 -9.61 -1.29 -35.50
N SER A 851 -8.63 -0.46 -35.16
CA SER A 851 -7.88 -0.58 -33.91
C SER A 851 -8.64 0.05 -32.72
N GLN A 852 -9.81 0.66 -32.96
CA GLN A 852 -10.61 1.38 -31.97
C GLN A 852 -11.98 0.75 -31.78
N ALA A 853 -12.62 1.02 -30.64
CA ALA A 853 -14.03 0.75 -30.39
C ALA A 853 -14.82 2.05 -30.46
N ALA A 854 -16.02 1.98 -31.03
CA ALA A 854 -17.04 3.02 -30.87
C ALA A 854 -18.00 2.57 -29.78
N TYR A 855 -18.27 3.43 -28.83
CA TYR A 855 -19.21 3.15 -27.74
C TYR A 855 -20.58 3.78 -28.02
N HIS A 856 -21.62 3.14 -27.51
CA HIS A 856 -22.99 3.51 -27.73
C HIS A 856 -23.77 3.46 -26.42
N LEU A 857 -24.58 4.45 -26.13
CA LEU A 857 -25.42 4.54 -24.96
C LEU A 857 -26.87 4.86 -25.40
N ARG A 858 -27.84 4.07 -24.94
CA ARG A 858 -29.24 4.32 -25.12
C ARG A 858 -29.91 4.52 -23.78
N CYS A 859 -30.75 5.53 -23.68
CA CYS A 859 -31.61 5.80 -22.53
C CYS A 859 -33.06 5.49 -22.85
N TRP A 860 -33.65 4.61 -22.03
CA TRP A 860 -35.07 4.23 -22.15
C TRP A 860 -35.80 4.62 -20.86
N ARG A 861 -37.09 4.84 -20.96
CA ARG A 861 -37.96 5.01 -19.81
C ARG A 861 -38.19 3.67 -19.13
N ALA A 862 -37.87 3.57 -17.86
CA ALA A 862 -37.91 2.31 -17.11
C ALA A 862 -39.32 1.77 -16.89
N SER A 863 -40.38 2.66 -16.98
CA SER A 863 -41.75 2.28 -16.76
C SER A 863 -42.34 1.40 -17.87
N ASP A 864 -41.93 1.61 -19.14
CA ASP A 864 -42.50 0.98 -20.31
C ASP A 864 -41.49 0.60 -21.41
N GLY A 865 -40.22 0.89 -21.21
CA GLY A 865 -39.15 0.57 -22.17
C GLY A 865 -39.16 1.43 -23.43
N ALA A 866 -39.80 2.59 -23.44
CA ALA A 866 -39.74 3.52 -24.57
C ALA A 866 -38.38 4.23 -24.60
N GLU A 867 -37.74 4.27 -25.79
CA GLU A 867 -36.49 4.98 -25.96
C GLU A 867 -36.70 6.50 -25.83
N SER A 868 -35.88 7.15 -25.03
CA SER A 868 -35.88 8.57 -24.75
C SER A 868 -34.84 9.31 -25.58
N TRP A 869 -33.62 8.82 -25.61
CA TRP A 869 -32.51 9.37 -26.39
C TRP A 869 -31.38 8.33 -26.55
N ALA A 870 -30.50 8.60 -27.51
CA ALA A 870 -29.30 7.78 -27.73
C ALA A 870 -28.07 8.66 -28.03
N ALA A 871 -26.89 8.17 -27.64
CA ALA A 871 -25.60 8.73 -28.02
C ALA A 871 -24.77 7.61 -28.65
N SER A 872 -24.23 7.86 -29.84
CA SER A 872 -23.50 6.87 -30.63
C SER A 872 -22.15 7.41 -31.07
N GLY A 873 -21.20 6.48 -31.32
CA GLY A 873 -19.88 6.82 -31.85
C GLY A 873 -18.98 7.53 -30.83
N LEU A 874 -19.20 7.31 -29.53
CA LEU A 874 -18.36 7.87 -28.48
C LEU A 874 -16.97 7.25 -28.59
N ASN A 875 -15.98 8.07 -28.89
CA ASN A 875 -14.61 7.62 -28.99
C ASN A 875 -14.05 7.25 -27.60
N PRO A 876 -13.22 6.21 -27.52
CA PRO A 876 -12.50 5.93 -26.29
C PRO A 876 -11.55 7.09 -25.96
N VAL A 877 -11.45 7.40 -24.72
CA VAL A 877 -10.58 8.49 -24.22
C VAL A 877 -9.12 8.08 -24.22
N HIS A 878 -8.82 6.83 -24.49
CA HIS A 878 -7.49 6.23 -24.37
C HIS A 878 -7.21 5.14 -25.37
N ASP A 879 -5.89 4.89 -25.43
CA ASP A 879 -5.27 3.78 -26.10
C ASP A 879 -5.99 2.45 -25.75
N LEU A 880 -6.44 1.77 -26.76
CA LEU A 880 -7.47 0.75 -26.75
C LEU A 880 -7.04 -0.62 -26.25
N TYR A 881 -5.79 -0.73 -25.88
CA TYR A 881 -5.22 -2.03 -25.57
C TYR A 881 -5.71 -2.65 -24.26
N HIS A 882 -6.39 -1.89 -23.39
CA HIS A 882 -6.72 -2.35 -22.05
C HIS A 882 -8.21 -2.20 -21.69
N GLY A 883 -9.07 -3.02 -22.29
CA GLY A 883 -10.39 -3.21 -21.72
C GLY A 883 -11.55 -2.54 -22.40
N GLN A 884 -11.67 -2.68 -23.71
CA GLN A 884 -12.82 -2.21 -24.49
C GLN A 884 -14.15 -2.71 -23.96
N GLN A 885 -14.21 -3.98 -23.50
CA GLN A 885 -15.45 -4.64 -23.11
C GLN A 885 -15.82 -4.44 -21.63
N VAL A 886 -15.08 -3.61 -20.87
CA VAL A 886 -15.27 -3.48 -19.44
C VAL A 886 -15.89 -2.14 -19.03
N LYS A 887 -16.29 -1.32 -20.00
CA LYS A 887 -16.80 0.01 -19.74
C LYS A 887 -18.25 -0.01 -19.34
N ARG A 888 -18.60 0.76 -18.30
CA ARG A 888 -19.95 0.91 -17.80
C ARG A 888 -20.29 2.39 -17.69
N PRO A 889 -21.55 2.80 -17.92
CA PRO A 889 -21.98 4.15 -17.63
C PRO A 889 -21.95 4.42 -16.13
N VAL A 890 -21.57 5.64 -15.76
CA VAL A 890 -21.72 6.18 -14.42
C VAL A 890 -23.00 7.01 -14.40
N VAL A 891 -24.00 6.55 -13.68
CA VAL A 891 -25.30 7.19 -13.64
C VAL A 891 -25.41 7.99 -12.34
N LEU A 892 -25.54 9.30 -12.47
CA LEU A 892 -25.65 10.28 -11.40
C LEU A 892 -27.06 10.85 -11.36
N PRO A 893 -27.46 11.64 -10.35
CA PRO A 893 -28.81 12.20 -10.29
C PRO A 893 -29.23 13.00 -11.53
N ASP A 894 -28.36 13.85 -12.05
CA ASP A 894 -28.65 14.77 -13.17
C ASP A 894 -27.83 14.49 -14.45
N LEU A 895 -26.80 13.64 -14.34
CA LEU A 895 -25.84 13.37 -15.40
C LEU A 895 -25.64 11.88 -15.61
N VAL A 896 -25.26 11.49 -16.81
CA VAL A 896 -24.68 10.17 -17.08
C VAL A 896 -23.37 10.36 -17.82
N SER A 897 -22.31 9.70 -17.33
CA SER A 897 -20.99 9.69 -17.95
C SER A 897 -20.73 8.33 -18.58
N PHE A 898 -20.32 8.34 -19.84
CA PHE A 898 -19.91 7.12 -20.53
C PHE A 898 -18.76 7.41 -21.49
N GLU A 899 -17.61 6.85 -21.22
CA GLU A 899 -16.35 7.06 -21.92
C GLU A 899 -16.00 8.56 -22.07
N SER A 900 -15.89 9.08 -23.30
CA SER A 900 -15.55 10.48 -23.54
C SER A 900 -16.72 11.46 -23.35
N GLY A 901 -17.91 10.95 -23.11
CA GLY A 901 -19.13 11.77 -23.02
C GLY A 901 -19.65 11.92 -21.59
N VAL A 902 -20.15 13.09 -21.28
CA VAL A 902 -21.02 13.38 -20.14
C VAL A 902 -22.30 14.02 -20.68
N PHE A 903 -23.45 13.54 -20.24
CA PHE A 903 -24.73 13.93 -20.79
C PHE A 903 -25.72 14.30 -19.69
N ALA A 904 -26.59 15.29 -19.96
CA ALA A 904 -27.75 15.53 -19.12
C ALA A 904 -28.68 14.32 -19.19
N ILE A 905 -29.02 13.78 -18.01
CA ILE A 905 -29.71 12.49 -17.89
C ILE A 905 -31.06 12.46 -18.60
N ASP A 906 -31.77 13.57 -18.59
CA ASP A 906 -33.14 13.69 -19.18
C ASP A 906 -33.17 13.80 -20.69
N THR A 907 -32.17 14.48 -21.27
CA THR A 907 -32.25 14.93 -22.68
C THR A 907 -31.17 14.32 -23.57
N GLY A 908 -30.13 13.69 -22.96
CA GLY A 908 -28.96 13.24 -23.70
C GLY A 908 -28.10 14.38 -24.27
N LYS A 909 -28.38 15.65 -23.89
CA LYS A 909 -27.55 16.77 -24.32
C LYS A 909 -26.16 16.69 -23.69
N PRO A 910 -25.07 16.89 -24.45
CA PRO A 910 -23.73 16.92 -23.91
C PRO A 910 -23.56 17.98 -22.80
N TRP A 911 -23.07 17.55 -21.66
CA TRP A 911 -22.65 18.44 -20.59
C TRP A 911 -21.23 18.92 -20.86
N ARG A 912 -20.88 20.10 -20.36
CA ARG A 912 -19.58 20.74 -20.49
C ARG A 912 -19.23 21.48 -19.21
N PRO A 913 -17.91 21.54 -18.83
CA PRO A 913 -17.52 22.32 -17.67
C PRO A 913 -17.80 23.83 -17.91
N PRO A 914 -17.96 24.59 -16.82
CA PRO A 914 -18.14 26.03 -16.92
C PRO A 914 -16.99 26.70 -17.71
N GLY A 915 -17.35 27.61 -18.65
CA GLY A 915 -16.37 28.34 -19.46
C GLY A 915 -15.87 27.63 -20.73
N ASP A 916 -16.32 26.38 -21.02
CA ASP A 916 -15.94 25.70 -22.26
C ASP A 916 -16.71 26.31 -23.47
N ALA A 917 -15.95 26.73 -24.50
CA ALA A 917 -16.52 27.33 -25.71
C ALA A 917 -17.05 26.29 -26.72
N GLY A 918 -16.82 25.00 -26.49
CA GLY A 918 -17.27 23.91 -27.36
C GLY A 918 -16.20 22.86 -27.62
N GLY A 919 -16.63 21.63 -27.87
CA GLY A 919 -15.72 20.52 -28.20
C GLY A 919 -15.06 19.83 -27.02
N TRP A 920 -15.42 20.16 -25.76
CA TRP A 920 -14.91 19.46 -24.60
C TRP A 920 -15.31 17.99 -24.58
N ILE A 921 -14.34 17.15 -24.26
CA ILE A 921 -14.53 15.73 -24.00
C ILE A 921 -13.82 15.35 -22.70
N LEU A 922 -14.36 14.39 -21.97
CA LEU A 922 -13.69 13.85 -20.78
C LEU A 922 -12.42 13.10 -21.21
N LYS A 923 -11.26 13.63 -20.85
CA LYS A 923 -9.96 12.98 -21.09
C LYS A 923 -9.43 12.36 -19.80
N ARG A 924 -8.90 11.16 -19.91
CA ARG A 924 -8.21 10.46 -18.81
C ARG A 924 -6.74 10.26 -19.22
N PRO A 925 -5.84 11.23 -18.94
CA PRO A 925 -4.45 11.18 -19.44
C PRO A 925 -3.66 10.04 -18.79
N GLY A 926 -2.72 9.46 -19.54
CA GLY A 926 -1.89 8.34 -19.11
C GLY A 926 -2.62 6.98 -19.19
N HIS A 927 -2.19 6.01 -18.39
CA HIS A 927 -2.84 4.70 -18.34
C HIS A 927 -4.17 4.77 -17.63
N ALA A 928 -5.26 4.64 -18.38
CA ALA A 928 -6.65 4.77 -17.92
C ALA A 928 -7.42 3.44 -17.93
N CYS A 929 -6.78 2.34 -17.60
CA CYS A 929 -7.46 1.04 -17.46
C CYS A 929 -8.55 1.11 -16.38
N GLY A 930 -9.58 0.29 -16.54
CA GLY A 930 -10.68 0.15 -15.57
C GLY A 930 -11.86 1.08 -15.85
N GLY A 931 -12.91 0.88 -15.07
CA GLY A 931 -14.12 1.67 -15.08
C GLY A 931 -13.95 3.01 -14.34
N MET A 932 -14.95 3.87 -14.50
CA MET A 932 -15.13 5.07 -13.69
C MET A 932 -16.13 4.78 -12.57
N THR A 933 -16.01 5.53 -11.48
CA THR A 933 -17.01 5.59 -10.42
C THR A 933 -17.43 7.04 -10.21
N GLY A 934 -18.59 7.27 -9.60
CA GLY A 934 -19.14 8.61 -9.49
C GLY A 934 -19.68 8.97 -8.12
N THR A 935 -19.73 10.27 -7.89
CA THR A 935 -20.39 10.92 -6.75
C THR A 935 -21.34 11.99 -7.26
N GLY A 936 -22.16 12.58 -6.41
CA GLY A 936 -23.08 13.67 -6.81
C GLY A 936 -22.37 14.88 -7.43
N ASP A 937 -21.08 15.06 -7.21
CA ASP A 937 -20.30 16.24 -7.62
C ASP A 937 -19.07 15.93 -8.50
N GLY A 938 -18.82 14.65 -8.85
CA GLY A 938 -17.65 14.33 -9.65
C GLY A 938 -17.53 12.88 -10.10
N LEU A 939 -16.46 12.61 -10.83
CA LEU A 939 -16.06 11.28 -11.28
C LEU A 939 -14.70 10.90 -10.69
N LEU A 940 -14.53 9.61 -10.43
CA LEU A 940 -13.27 9.05 -10.00
C LEU A 940 -12.83 7.99 -10.99
N PHE A 941 -11.57 8.04 -11.37
CA PHE A 941 -11.01 7.11 -12.35
C PHE A 941 -9.49 7.05 -12.25
N ARG A 942 -8.92 6.12 -12.97
CA ARG A 942 -7.49 6.05 -13.17
C ARG A 942 -7.05 6.94 -14.34
N ALA A 943 -6.09 7.85 -14.07
CA ALA A 943 -5.33 8.61 -15.04
C ALA A 943 -3.84 8.53 -14.62
N ASP A 944 -3.20 7.39 -14.91
CA ASP A 944 -2.02 6.84 -14.28
C ASP A 944 -2.25 6.55 -12.78
N ASN A 945 -2.52 7.57 -11.99
CA ASN A 945 -2.87 7.50 -10.58
C ASN A 945 -4.39 7.61 -10.37
N PRO A 946 -4.93 7.29 -9.18
CA PRO A 946 -6.30 7.60 -8.83
C PRO A 946 -6.56 9.10 -8.92
N THR A 947 -7.61 9.49 -9.61
CA THR A 947 -7.90 10.89 -9.91
C THR A 947 -9.37 11.18 -9.66
N VAL A 948 -9.67 12.32 -9.06
CA VAL A 948 -11.00 12.91 -8.91
C VAL A 948 -11.15 14.01 -9.95
N PHE A 949 -12.21 13.94 -10.74
CA PHE A 949 -12.68 15.00 -11.63
C PHE A 949 -13.89 15.67 -11.01
N ARG A 950 -13.95 16.99 -10.98
CA ARG A 950 -15.07 17.77 -10.42
C ARG A 950 -15.90 18.41 -11.52
N PHE A 951 -17.22 18.28 -11.41
CA PHE A 951 -18.13 18.96 -12.35
C PHE A 951 -18.21 20.47 -12.13
N SER A 952 -17.94 20.95 -10.89
CA SER A 952 -18.08 22.36 -10.54
C SER A 952 -17.17 23.31 -11.34
N ASP A 953 -15.96 22.82 -11.67
CA ASP A 953 -14.91 23.64 -12.30
C ASP A 953 -14.10 22.89 -13.37
N GLY A 954 -14.43 21.63 -13.64
CA GLY A 954 -13.68 20.80 -14.59
C GLY A 954 -12.26 20.40 -14.12
N SER A 955 -11.94 20.57 -12.83
CA SER A 955 -10.60 20.29 -12.30
C SER A 955 -10.32 18.81 -12.08
N PHE A 956 -9.04 18.46 -12.13
CA PHE A 956 -8.53 17.12 -11.83
C PHE A 956 -7.62 17.17 -10.61
N THR A 957 -7.87 16.29 -9.64
CA THR A 957 -7.01 16.12 -8.47
C THR A 957 -6.50 14.68 -8.41
N ARG A 958 -5.18 14.48 -8.43
CA ARG A 958 -4.55 13.16 -8.22
C ARG A 958 -4.48 12.87 -6.72
N LEU A 959 -4.90 11.64 -6.31
CA LEU A 959 -4.96 11.27 -4.90
C LEU A 959 -3.62 10.75 -4.36
N ALA A 960 -2.93 9.87 -5.07
CA ALA A 960 -1.69 9.27 -4.57
C ALA A 960 -0.83 8.72 -5.71
N PRO A 961 0.49 8.53 -5.49
CA PRO A 961 1.37 7.93 -6.47
C PRO A 961 1.27 6.40 -6.42
N THR A 962 0.06 5.87 -6.38
CA THR A 962 -0.22 4.45 -6.43
C THR A 962 -0.86 4.07 -7.77
N ARG A 963 -0.79 2.79 -8.08
CA ARG A 963 -1.49 2.23 -9.23
C ARG A 963 -2.80 1.62 -8.78
N PRO A 964 -3.96 2.19 -9.14
CA PRO A 964 -5.23 1.49 -8.98
C PRO A 964 -5.26 0.21 -9.83
N GLY A 965 -6.13 -0.72 -9.48
CA GLY A 965 -6.36 -1.92 -10.26
C GLY A 965 -6.79 -1.65 -11.70
N CYS A 966 -6.80 -2.69 -12.53
CA CYS A 966 -7.27 -2.61 -13.91
C CYS A 966 -8.80 -2.73 -14.03
N TRP A 967 -9.51 -2.69 -12.92
CA TRP A 967 -10.97 -2.80 -12.83
C TRP A 967 -11.55 -1.75 -11.87
N LEU A 968 -12.72 -2.00 -11.30
CA LEU A 968 -13.38 -1.10 -10.33
C LEU A 968 -12.77 -1.27 -8.94
N ASN A 969 -12.05 -0.28 -8.46
CA ASN A 969 -11.46 -0.28 -7.11
C ASN A 969 -11.20 1.11 -6.51
N ILE A 970 -11.66 2.18 -7.16
CA ILE A 970 -11.65 3.53 -6.59
C ILE A 970 -13.08 3.81 -6.14
N LEU A 971 -13.35 3.62 -4.85
CA LEU A 971 -14.72 3.63 -4.32
C LEU A 971 -15.00 4.93 -3.57
N PRO A 972 -15.97 5.74 -4.03
CA PRO A 972 -16.45 6.88 -3.27
C PRO A 972 -17.46 6.41 -2.20
N VAL A 973 -16.98 6.13 -1.01
CA VAL A 973 -17.76 5.52 0.08
C VAL A 973 -17.39 6.12 1.42
N GLU A 974 -18.26 5.95 2.40
CA GLU A 974 -18.01 6.32 3.80
C GLU A 974 -17.59 7.79 3.98
N GLY A 975 -18.17 8.71 3.21
CA GLY A 975 -17.83 10.14 3.25
C GLY A 975 -16.46 10.50 2.66
N GLY A 976 -15.75 9.54 2.07
CA GLY A 976 -14.43 9.69 1.50
C GLY A 976 -14.23 8.87 0.24
N VAL A 977 -12.99 8.45 0.01
CA VAL A 977 -12.62 7.54 -1.07
C VAL A 977 -11.74 6.43 -0.52
N VAL A 978 -12.10 5.20 -0.78
CA VAL A 978 -11.29 4.02 -0.42
C VAL A 978 -10.77 3.35 -1.68
N ILE A 979 -9.50 3.01 -1.69
CA ILE A 979 -8.82 2.33 -2.79
C ILE A 979 -8.15 1.07 -2.22
N PRO A 980 -8.87 -0.06 -2.16
CA PRO A 980 -8.28 -1.34 -1.79
C PRO A 980 -7.18 -1.74 -2.78
N GLU A 981 -6.15 -2.45 -2.33
CA GLU A 981 -5.11 -2.96 -3.21
C GLU A 981 -5.71 -3.91 -4.26
N ALA A 982 -5.50 -3.62 -5.52
CA ALA A 982 -5.97 -4.41 -6.65
C ALA A 982 -4.99 -4.34 -7.84
N SER A 983 -3.74 -3.97 -7.57
CA SER A 983 -2.67 -3.90 -8.58
C SER A 983 -1.66 -5.04 -8.43
N ALA A 984 -2.03 -6.12 -7.75
CA ALA A 984 -1.19 -7.29 -7.56
C ALA A 984 -0.56 -7.76 -8.88
N SER A 985 0.65 -8.29 -8.79
CA SER A 985 1.45 -8.73 -9.94
C SER A 985 1.90 -7.62 -10.90
N CYS A 986 1.70 -6.34 -10.53
CA CYS A 986 2.17 -5.22 -11.32
C CYS A 986 3.68 -4.98 -11.13
N VAL A 987 4.42 -4.99 -12.23
CA VAL A 987 5.87 -4.71 -12.25
C VAL A 987 6.20 -3.27 -12.64
N CYS A 988 5.20 -2.43 -12.91
CA CYS A 988 5.39 -1.02 -13.25
C CYS A 988 6.05 -0.23 -12.11
N GLY A 989 6.72 0.87 -12.47
CA GLY A 989 7.43 1.75 -11.55
C GLY A 989 6.53 2.72 -10.76
N TYR A 990 5.46 2.23 -10.16
CA TYR A 990 4.68 3.05 -9.21
C TYR A 990 5.35 3.01 -7.83
N PRO A 991 5.53 4.16 -7.15
CA PRO A 991 6.27 4.21 -5.89
C PRO A 991 5.61 3.41 -4.76
N ILE A 992 4.28 3.39 -4.71
CA ILE A 992 3.51 2.80 -3.62
C ILE A 992 2.57 1.72 -4.15
N GLN A 993 2.43 0.64 -3.38
CA GLN A 993 1.45 -0.43 -3.59
C GLN A 993 0.84 -0.81 -2.24
N ALA A 994 -0.32 -0.25 -1.93
CA ALA A 994 -1.05 -0.47 -0.68
C ALA A 994 -2.51 -0.07 -0.84
N SER A 995 -3.38 -0.57 0.03
CA SER A 995 -4.72 -0.03 0.21
C SER A 995 -4.66 1.35 0.86
N MET A 996 -5.60 2.24 0.52
CA MET A 996 -5.62 3.62 1.00
C MET A 996 -7.03 4.12 1.24
N GLY A 997 -7.18 5.02 2.23
CA GLY A 997 -8.39 5.78 2.47
C GLY A 997 -8.12 7.28 2.50
N PHE A 998 -9.01 8.05 1.88
CA PHE A 998 -8.93 9.51 1.79
C PHE A 998 -10.20 10.13 2.37
N ALA A 999 -10.04 11.08 3.27
CA ALA A 999 -11.09 11.97 3.72
C ALA A 999 -11.10 13.26 2.88
N PHE A 1000 -12.23 13.97 2.88
CA PHE A 1000 -12.38 15.24 2.19
C PHE A 1000 -12.81 16.33 3.18
N GLY A 1001 -12.22 17.53 3.08
CA GLY A 1001 -12.51 18.60 4.00
C GLY A 1001 -11.77 19.90 3.66
N ARG A 1002 -11.90 20.90 4.54
CA ARG A 1002 -11.11 22.13 4.40
C ARG A 1002 -9.65 21.82 4.74
N ARG A 1003 -8.75 22.08 3.80
CA ARG A 1003 -7.32 22.10 4.07
C ARG A 1003 -6.96 23.54 4.42
N PRO A 1004 -6.22 23.83 5.52
CA PRO A 1004 -5.61 25.12 5.67
C PRO A 1004 -4.75 25.37 4.43
N ALA A 1005 -4.87 26.56 3.84
CA ALA A 1005 -4.02 26.92 2.71
C ALA A 1005 -2.55 26.76 3.15
N PRO A 1006 -1.70 26.06 2.36
CA PRO A 1006 -0.28 25.99 2.68
C PRO A 1006 0.23 27.44 2.83
N ALA A 1007 1.01 27.71 3.86
CA ALA A 1007 1.57 29.02 4.07
C ALA A 1007 2.35 29.42 2.80
N LEU A 1008 2.23 30.67 2.37
CA LEU A 1008 2.88 31.15 1.14
C LEU A 1008 4.39 30.85 1.14
N ALA A 1009 5.00 30.78 2.33
CA ALA A 1009 6.38 30.37 2.56
C ALA A 1009 6.66 28.90 2.15
N ASP A 1010 5.65 28.03 2.13
CA ASP A 1010 5.79 26.61 1.75
C ASP A 1010 5.75 26.40 0.22
N LEU A 1011 5.28 27.40 -0.52
CA LEU A 1011 5.17 27.36 -1.98
C LEU A 1011 6.33 28.07 -2.70
N LEU A 1012 7.09 28.89 -1.99
CA LEU A 1012 8.24 29.59 -2.58
C LEU A 1012 9.52 28.78 -2.33
N PRO A 1013 10.40 28.65 -3.34
CA PRO A 1013 11.75 28.19 -3.09
C PRO A 1013 12.40 29.15 -2.09
N ALA A 1014 13.01 28.62 -1.03
CA ALA A 1014 13.84 29.45 -0.16
C ALA A 1014 14.82 30.23 -1.03
N ARG A 1015 14.75 31.57 -0.97
CA ARG A 1015 15.65 32.46 -1.70
C ARG A 1015 17.08 32.31 -1.20
#